data_7370472bc6f013487651e65dd9461191
#
_entry.id   7370472bc6f013487651e65dd9461191
#
_cell.length_a   1.000
_cell.length_b   1.000
_cell.length_c   1.000
_cell.angle_alpha   90.00
_cell.angle_beta   90.00
_cell.angle_gamma   90.00
#
_symmetry.space_group_name_H-M   'P 1'
#
loop_
_entity.id
_entity.type
_entity.pdbx_description
1 polymer ?
#
loop_
_entity_poly.entity_id
_entity_poly.type
_entity_poly.pdbx_seq_one_letter_code
_entity_poly.pdbx_strand_id
1 'polypeptide(L)'
;MAHKSMYRAITLLAALSLLLSLVSSALATPLPDTRPASSNSLNALLNAKTLTTPSAPPVLDPAGVARLTADAGGNVEISYARPTGAVRFMRLADGQTLAGVEAAGSLAAKADAFFALYGSVFGITSASAELSLAKEQSDAYGFTHLTFEQVYQGVPVFAGRLVAHFDNSGRLSTINGYFIPAISVSAAPALTADRAGSIAVNAVGAAGASAANAALRIYRTGMAEGVAGVSHLVYEVEVSNGSNVREFVYVDAHTGKVVDRISAIHEALSRNVYDGGYTPGQLVWQEGDPYPYVGPNAVDINNLIDGTGESYNLFWNAFGRDSYDGLGHVMETVNDDPGISCPNANWNGATTNYCTGVTGDDTVAHEWGHAYTEYTHNLIYMWQPGALNESYSDIWGAVVDLINGRGTDTPGGPRSADACSLYSTPPPVLTVNSPAGIAGDYPAGSAAFGPPLTIAGLTGNVVLVDDGVGGGIPPASASTDGCEPLINGAAVAGNIALIDRGFCAFTVKVKNAQNAGAIGAIIANHITGGDAPFGMAGSDPTIVIPSLSIGYSNGNLIKAQLGTGVNVTLHLGSGAAPDDSYRWLSGEDDPAFGESIRDMWSPNCYSDPGRVTDAYYQCGATDGGGVHTNSGVPNHTFALIVDGGAYNGQTVMGIGLTKAAHIYWRAQAFYQGPASDFADHADSILAACNDLRGIDLPDLTTGLPSGQILTAGNCHQVDFASLATELSTPPTQCNFQPLLNPNAPALCSAGQVVSDIFMEDFEAGLGSWTLTNQGVFSGWQPHDWEADNTLPGGRAGVGAFGVDPLGGNCDGGSGDVSGVIRMESPAFIIPPGALPEIAFDHYIASELSWDGGNAEASVNGGAYALIPASAYTFNAYNMTLTAASGGNTNPLAGQGAFSGTDGGTVSGSWGQSQIDLGYLNLAPGDSVRLRFNFGNDGCAGVDGWYVDDLRVFTCTNPTAVSLSELNAPTRPAAWPWVLVVGVMAAAAGAFALRRRAWHSLM
;
A
#
# COMPACT_ATOMS: atom_id res chain seq x y z
N MET A 1 31.78 -3.75 -29.27
CA MET A 1 30.60 -4.25 -30.02
C MET A 1 29.90 -5.44 -29.34
N ALA A 2 30.44 -6.00 -28.26
CA ALA A 2 29.77 -7.11 -27.54
C ALA A 2 28.84 -6.62 -26.41
N HIS A 3 29.07 -5.45 -25.85
CA HIS A 3 28.28 -4.92 -24.73
C HIS A 3 26.89 -4.37 -25.10
N LYS A 4 26.68 -3.83 -26.28
CA LYS A 4 25.37 -3.34 -26.76
C LYS A 4 24.33 -4.42 -27.07
N SER A 5 24.74 -5.69 -27.15
CA SER A 5 23.82 -6.82 -27.35
C SER A 5 23.20 -7.35 -26.05
N MET A 6 23.83 -7.09 -24.92
CA MET A 6 23.40 -7.62 -23.62
C MET A 6 22.27 -6.78 -23.01
N TYR A 7 22.31 -5.45 -23.16
CA TYR A 7 21.25 -4.55 -22.66
C TYR A 7 19.90 -4.75 -23.37
N ARG A 8 19.93 -5.02 -24.65
CA ARG A 8 18.71 -5.35 -25.41
C ARG A 8 18.08 -6.68 -25.01
N ALA A 9 18.84 -7.54 -24.33
CA ALA A 9 18.33 -8.80 -23.76
C ALA A 9 17.67 -8.60 -22.38
N ILE A 10 18.06 -7.61 -21.63
CA ILE A 10 17.60 -7.40 -20.24
C ILE A 10 16.20 -6.79 -20.20
N THR A 11 15.87 -5.83 -21.07
CA THR A 11 14.49 -5.31 -21.18
C THR A 11 13.53 -6.37 -21.78
N LEU A 12 14.05 -7.33 -22.55
CA LEU A 12 13.27 -8.48 -23.02
C LEU A 12 13.20 -9.60 -21.97
N LEU A 13 14.15 -9.68 -21.04
CA LEU A 13 14.18 -10.69 -19.98
C LEU A 13 13.27 -10.29 -18.80
N ALA A 14 13.11 -9.03 -18.48
CA ALA A 14 12.13 -8.59 -17.49
C ALA A 14 10.68 -8.87 -17.95
N ALA A 15 10.40 -8.79 -19.25
CA ALA A 15 9.11 -9.20 -19.83
C ALA A 15 9.01 -10.72 -20.08
N LEU A 16 10.14 -11.45 -20.09
CA LEU A 16 10.20 -12.90 -20.36
C LEU A 16 10.46 -13.71 -19.09
N SER A 17 10.96 -13.13 -18.02
CA SER A 17 11.11 -13.81 -16.72
C SER A 17 9.75 -14.04 -16.04
N LEU A 18 8.71 -13.25 -16.36
CA LEU A 18 7.33 -13.57 -16.00
C LEU A 18 6.77 -14.78 -16.80
N LEU A 19 7.48 -15.28 -17.81
CA LEU A 19 7.04 -16.38 -18.68
C LEU A 19 7.93 -17.61 -18.63
N LEU A 20 9.02 -17.64 -17.86
CA LEU A 20 10.05 -18.70 -17.92
C LEU A 20 10.55 -19.22 -16.58
N SER A 21 9.90 -18.92 -15.46
CA SER A 21 10.13 -19.63 -14.18
C SER A 21 9.46 -21.01 -14.11
N LEU A 22 9.25 -21.64 -15.26
CA LEU A 22 8.83 -23.04 -15.35
C LEU A 22 10.05 -23.88 -15.72
N VAL A 23 10.59 -24.59 -14.78
CA VAL A 23 11.30 -25.88 -14.80
C VAL A 23 12.51 -25.89 -13.86
N SER A 24 12.32 -26.48 -12.75
CA SER A 24 13.12 -27.52 -12.11
C SER A 24 13.12 -27.42 -10.60
N SER A 25 12.19 -28.11 -9.95
CA SER A 25 12.33 -28.56 -8.58
C SER A 25 12.71 -30.03 -8.59
N ALA A 26 13.93 -30.35 -8.23
CA ALA A 26 14.38 -31.70 -7.92
C ALA A 26 14.48 -31.83 -6.39
N LEU A 27 13.74 -32.79 -5.88
CA LEU A 27 13.67 -33.27 -4.50
C LEU A 27 15.00 -33.29 -3.75
N ALA A 28 15.06 -32.60 -2.61
CA ALA A 28 16.01 -32.84 -1.56
C ALA A 28 15.24 -33.25 -0.29
N THR A 29 15.58 -34.41 0.26
CA THR A 29 15.06 -34.94 1.54
C THR A 29 15.80 -34.28 2.70
N PRO A 30 15.13 -33.90 3.80
CA PRO A 30 15.82 -33.30 4.95
C PRO A 30 16.63 -34.33 5.75
N LEU A 31 17.86 -33.93 6.12
CA LEU A 31 18.72 -34.65 7.09
C LEU A 31 18.36 -34.19 8.52
N PRO A 32 18.54 -35.05 9.54
CA PRO A 32 18.13 -34.70 10.90
C PRO A 32 19.07 -33.73 11.57
N ASP A 33 18.48 -32.77 12.27
CA ASP A 33 19.10 -31.71 13.05
C ASP A 33 19.89 -32.22 14.25
N THR A 34 21.18 -31.92 14.32
CA THR A 34 22.04 -32.17 15.49
C THR A 34 22.71 -30.89 15.93
N ARG A 35 21.97 -30.02 16.61
CA ARG A 35 22.51 -28.81 17.26
C ARG A 35 22.52 -29.00 18.79
N PRO A 36 23.54 -28.55 19.52
CA PRO A 36 23.50 -28.51 20.97
C PRO A 36 22.63 -27.35 21.45
N ALA A 37 21.75 -27.67 22.40
CA ALA A 37 20.79 -26.78 23.00
C ALA A 37 21.49 -25.66 23.81
N SER A 38 21.50 -24.43 23.29
CA SER A 38 21.78 -23.21 24.08
C SER A 38 21.21 -21.94 23.45
N SER A 39 19.94 -21.92 23.10
CA SER A 39 19.19 -20.67 22.87
C SER A 39 17.68 -20.88 22.89
N ASN A 40 17.19 -21.96 23.44
CA ASN A 40 15.77 -22.35 23.40
C ASN A 40 14.92 -21.81 24.57
N SER A 41 15.21 -20.63 25.12
CA SER A 41 14.32 -20.06 26.16
C SER A 41 13.26 -19.10 25.62
N LEU A 42 13.53 -18.40 24.53
CA LEU A 42 12.56 -17.46 23.96
C LEU A 42 11.45 -18.20 23.19
N ASN A 43 11.81 -19.13 22.31
CA ASN A 43 10.84 -19.91 21.52
C ASN A 43 10.00 -20.90 22.37
N ALA A 44 10.49 -21.34 23.55
CA ALA A 44 9.69 -22.17 24.45
C ALA A 44 8.63 -21.36 25.22
N LEU A 45 8.82 -20.06 25.40
CA LEU A 45 7.83 -19.17 26.01
C LEU A 45 6.80 -18.68 24.99
N LEU A 46 7.18 -18.49 23.73
CA LEU A 46 6.27 -18.15 22.64
C LEU A 46 5.34 -19.32 22.26
N ASN A 47 5.81 -20.55 22.30
CA ASN A 47 5.00 -21.75 22.00
C ASN A 47 4.05 -22.20 23.12
N ALA A 48 4.00 -21.54 24.26
CA ALA A 48 3.07 -21.86 25.36
C ALA A 48 1.83 -20.95 25.41
N LYS A 49 1.72 -19.97 24.53
CA LYS A 49 0.52 -19.13 24.41
C LYS A 49 -0.36 -19.62 23.26
N THR A 50 -1.42 -20.32 23.57
CA THR A 50 -2.61 -20.43 22.74
C THR A 50 -3.21 -19.01 22.68
N LEU A 51 -2.84 -18.22 21.69
CA LEU A 51 -3.44 -16.94 21.41
C LEU A 51 -4.82 -17.20 20.79
N THR A 52 -5.86 -17.14 21.60
CA THR A 52 -7.20 -16.88 21.08
C THR A 52 -7.16 -15.42 20.59
N THR A 53 -7.32 -15.20 19.30
CA THR A 53 -7.53 -13.87 18.71
C THR A 53 -8.69 -13.20 19.44
N PRO A 54 -8.46 -12.08 20.17
CA PRO A 54 -9.56 -11.31 20.69
C PRO A 54 -10.07 -10.41 19.57
N SER A 55 -11.37 -10.47 19.30
CA SER A 55 -12.04 -9.34 18.66
C SER A 55 -11.54 -8.03 19.28
N ALA A 56 -11.34 -6.98 18.48
CA ALA A 56 -10.99 -5.66 19.01
C ALA A 56 -11.92 -5.38 20.21
N PRO A 57 -11.37 -5.05 21.40
CA PRO A 57 -12.23 -4.87 22.56
C PRO A 57 -13.21 -3.75 22.23
N PRO A 58 -14.50 -3.90 22.57
CA PRO A 58 -15.48 -2.85 22.34
C PRO A 58 -15.00 -1.56 22.99
N VAL A 59 -15.27 -0.43 22.35
CA VAL A 59 -14.94 0.91 22.89
C VAL A 59 -15.35 0.96 24.38
N LEU A 60 -14.40 1.27 25.25
CA LEU A 60 -14.58 1.12 26.69
C LEU A 60 -15.75 1.97 27.26
N ASP A 61 -15.93 3.19 26.72
CA ASP A 61 -17.02 4.10 27.10
C ASP A 61 -17.60 4.85 25.90
N PRO A 62 -18.44 4.21 25.08
CA PRO A 62 -19.05 4.86 23.91
C PRO A 62 -19.87 6.09 24.26
N ALA A 63 -20.53 6.12 25.42
CA ALA A 63 -21.33 7.25 25.86
C ALA A 63 -20.44 8.46 26.23
N GLY A 64 -19.31 8.20 26.87
CA GLY A 64 -18.30 9.22 27.16
C GLY A 64 -17.67 9.80 25.91
N VAL A 65 -17.35 8.95 24.93
CA VAL A 65 -16.86 9.37 23.61
C VAL A 65 -17.87 10.25 22.90
N ALA A 66 -19.13 9.83 22.83
CA ALA A 66 -20.20 10.63 22.22
C ALA A 66 -20.38 12.00 22.90
N ARG A 67 -20.26 12.07 24.24
CA ARG A 67 -20.29 13.33 24.99
C ARG A 67 -19.10 14.22 24.68
N LEU A 68 -17.87 13.66 24.68
CA LEU A 68 -16.65 14.40 24.32
C LEU A 68 -16.77 14.98 22.91
N THR A 69 -17.22 14.16 21.96
CA THR A 69 -17.43 14.57 20.57
C THR A 69 -18.47 15.70 20.45
N ALA A 70 -19.59 15.59 21.17
CA ALA A 70 -20.62 16.63 21.18
C ALA A 70 -20.12 17.95 21.81
N ASP A 71 -19.39 17.87 22.91
CA ASP A 71 -18.85 19.04 23.62
C ASP A 71 -17.71 19.71 22.82
N ALA A 72 -17.01 18.94 21.96
CA ALA A 72 -16.03 19.42 20.96
C ALA A 72 -16.68 19.89 19.64
N GLY A 73 -18.02 19.97 19.56
CA GLY A 73 -18.74 20.44 18.37
C GLY A 73 -18.68 19.47 17.18
N GLY A 74 -18.43 18.20 17.40
CA GLY A 74 -18.29 17.16 16.36
C GLY A 74 -16.89 17.07 15.71
N ASN A 75 -15.95 17.93 16.10
CA ASN A 75 -14.62 18.06 15.50
C ASN A 75 -13.52 17.58 16.46
N VAL A 76 -13.50 16.30 16.76
CA VAL A 76 -12.47 15.66 17.57
C VAL A 76 -12.03 14.36 16.91
N GLU A 77 -10.73 14.20 16.79
CA GLU A 77 -10.08 12.97 16.35
C GLU A 77 -9.85 12.05 17.55
N ILE A 78 -10.21 10.76 17.46
CA ILE A 78 -10.09 9.80 18.56
C ILE A 78 -9.57 8.47 18.00
N SER A 79 -8.54 7.91 18.66
CA SER A 79 -8.11 6.54 18.39
C SER A 79 -8.03 5.71 19.67
N TYR A 80 -8.11 4.39 19.54
CA TYR A 80 -8.26 3.45 20.63
C TYR A 80 -7.05 2.53 20.78
N ALA A 81 -6.79 2.11 22.00
CA ALA A 81 -5.77 1.11 22.31
C ALA A 81 -6.33 -0.30 22.07
N ARG A 82 -5.82 -1.04 21.12
CA ARG A 82 -6.25 -2.42 20.81
C ARG A 82 -6.31 -3.34 22.05
N PRO A 83 -5.31 -3.34 22.97
CA PRO A 83 -5.35 -4.23 24.13
C PRO A 83 -6.47 -3.95 25.14
N THR A 84 -7.06 -2.76 25.14
CA THR A 84 -7.97 -2.32 26.21
C THR A 84 -9.26 -1.69 25.73
N GLY A 85 -9.38 -1.29 24.48
CA GLY A 85 -10.51 -0.51 23.97
C GLY A 85 -10.62 0.91 24.55
N ALA A 86 -9.65 1.35 25.35
CA ALA A 86 -9.59 2.69 25.90
C ALA A 86 -9.11 3.69 24.84
N VAL A 87 -9.55 4.94 24.91
CA VAL A 87 -8.97 6.00 24.09
C VAL A 87 -7.47 6.11 24.41
N ARG A 88 -6.63 6.13 23.39
CA ARG A 88 -5.17 6.34 23.51
C ARG A 88 -4.71 7.66 22.92
N PHE A 89 -5.52 8.26 22.09
CA PHE A 89 -5.26 9.54 21.44
C PHE A 89 -6.57 10.30 21.27
N MET A 90 -6.55 11.58 21.56
CA MET A 90 -7.65 12.51 21.32
C MET A 90 -7.05 13.85 20.89
N ARG A 91 -7.52 14.43 19.78
CA ARG A 91 -7.12 15.76 19.32
C ARG A 91 -8.36 16.60 19.01
N LEU A 92 -8.39 17.82 19.50
CA LEU A 92 -9.39 18.81 19.10
C LEU A 92 -8.98 19.47 17.78
N ALA A 93 -9.93 19.73 16.91
CA ALA A 93 -9.66 20.51 15.70
C ALA A 93 -9.16 21.92 16.06
N ASP A 94 -8.38 22.51 15.16
CA ASP A 94 -7.76 23.81 15.39
C ASP A 94 -8.77 24.89 15.78
N GLY A 95 -8.51 25.55 16.90
CA GLY A 95 -9.38 26.58 17.46
C GLY A 95 -10.58 26.06 18.26
N GLN A 96 -10.83 24.76 18.31
CA GLN A 96 -11.85 24.16 19.15
C GLN A 96 -11.41 24.12 20.61
N THR A 97 -12.36 24.22 21.52
CA THR A 97 -12.12 24.19 22.97
C THR A 97 -13.23 23.46 23.70
N LEU A 98 -12.90 22.85 24.80
CA LEU A 98 -13.86 22.27 25.77
C LEU A 98 -14.16 23.27 26.86
N ALA A 99 -15.33 23.92 26.83
CA ALA A 99 -15.67 25.01 27.69
C ALA A 99 -15.49 24.68 29.18
N GLY A 100 -15.84 23.47 29.63
CA GLY A 100 -15.64 23.01 31.01
C GLY A 100 -14.17 22.84 31.42
N VAL A 101 -13.28 22.63 30.47
CA VAL A 101 -11.82 22.51 30.67
C VAL A 101 -11.17 23.88 30.68
N GLU A 102 -11.50 24.74 29.75
CA GLU A 102 -10.89 26.07 29.59
C GLU A 102 -11.24 27.04 30.71
N ALA A 103 -12.31 26.78 31.45
CA ALA A 103 -12.68 27.55 32.63
C ALA A 103 -11.68 27.45 33.82
N ALA A 104 -10.77 26.45 33.81
CA ALA A 104 -9.77 26.28 34.85
C ALA A 104 -8.58 27.24 34.72
N GLY A 105 -7.99 27.64 35.84
CA GLY A 105 -7.03 28.76 35.85
C GLY A 105 -5.58 28.43 35.53
N SER A 106 -5.15 27.14 35.61
CA SER A 106 -3.79 26.69 35.29
C SER A 106 -3.82 25.50 34.36
N LEU A 107 -2.69 25.20 33.67
CA LEU A 107 -2.63 24.07 32.78
C LEU A 107 -2.88 22.73 33.48
N ALA A 108 -2.30 22.56 34.69
CA ALA A 108 -2.58 21.39 35.53
C ALA A 108 -4.06 21.29 35.89
N ALA A 109 -4.69 22.41 36.32
CA ALA A 109 -6.11 22.42 36.61
C ALA A 109 -7.00 22.15 35.38
N LYS A 110 -6.58 22.56 34.18
CA LYS A 110 -7.26 22.22 32.93
C LYS A 110 -7.16 20.71 32.63
N ALA A 111 -5.98 20.11 32.81
CA ALA A 111 -5.81 18.67 32.66
C ALA A 111 -6.66 17.90 33.69
N ASP A 112 -6.66 18.31 34.96
CA ASP A 112 -7.50 17.72 36.00
C ASP A 112 -9.00 17.83 35.65
N ALA A 113 -9.44 19.00 35.16
CA ALA A 113 -10.81 19.20 34.70
C ALA A 113 -11.17 18.30 33.53
N PHE A 114 -10.25 18.13 32.58
CA PHE A 114 -10.42 17.19 31.45
C PHE A 114 -10.61 15.77 31.96
N PHE A 115 -9.68 15.28 32.78
CA PHE A 115 -9.76 13.90 33.27
C PHE A 115 -10.96 13.67 34.21
N ALA A 116 -11.42 14.70 34.92
CA ALA A 116 -12.65 14.62 35.71
C ALA A 116 -13.91 14.52 34.85
N LEU A 117 -13.94 15.19 33.68
CA LEU A 117 -15.10 15.22 32.80
C LEU A 117 -15.11 14.02 31.80
N TYR A 118 -13.96 13.66 31.29
CA TYR A 118 -13.82 12.71 30.17
C TYR A 118 -12.87 11.55 30.46
N GLY A 119 -12.31 11.43 31.66
CA GLY A 119 -11.35 10.39 32.02
C GLY A 119 -11.87 8.95 31.79
N SER A 120 -13.20 8.76 31.89
CA SER A 120 -13.82 7.44 31.66
C SER A 120 -13.57 6.89 30.27
N VAL A 121 -13.35 7.73 29.23
CA VAL A 121 -13.04 7.26 27.87
C VAL A 121 -11.63 6.62 27.78
N PHE A 122 -10.72 7.02 28.70
CA PHE A 122 -9.42 6.38 28.88
C PHE A 122 -9.47 5.22 29.89
N GLY A 123 -10.60 5.00 30.56
CA GLY A 123 -10.77 3.99 31.59
C GLY A 123 -10.41 4.47 33.00
N ILE A 124 -10.24 5.78 33.20
CA ILE A 124 -9.97 6.40 34.51
C ILE A 124 -11.26 6.46 35.32
N THR A 125 -11.22 5.92 36.51
CA THR A 125 -12.35 5.98 37.45
C THR A 125 -12.19 7.11 38.45
N SER A 126 -10.96 7.45 38.79
CA SER A 126 -10.63 8.54 39.72
C SER A 126 -9.27 9.15 39.37
N ALA A 127 -9.26 10.25 38.61
CA ALA A 127 -8.04 10.88 38.19
C ALA A 127 -7.05 11.18 39.32
N SER A 128 -7.52 11.71 40.43
CA SER A 128 -6.68 12.04 41.59
C SER A 128 -6.09 10.83 42.33
N ALA A 129 -6.65 9.64 42.16
CA ALA A 129 -6.14 8.39 42.75
C ALA A 129 -5.31 7.56 41.79
N GLU A 130 -5.53 7.73 40.50
CA GLU A 130 -4.96 6.88 39.46
C GLU A 130 -3.91 7.59 38.57
N LEU A 131 -3.81 8.92 38.63
CA LEU A 131 -2.83 9.70 37.88
C LEU A 131 -1.96 10.55 38.83
N SER A 132 -0.67 10.61 38.53
CA SER A 132 0.31 11.47 39.21
C SER A 132 1.01 12.34 38.17
N LEU A 133 0.97 13.68 38.33
CA LEU A 133 1.72 14.59 37.47
C LEU A 133 3.22 14.35 37.67
N ALA A 134 3.89 13.80 36.67
CA ALA A 134 5.31 13.46 36.74
C ALA A 134 6.20 14.54 36.13
N LYS A 135 5.72 15.26 35.10
CA LYS A 135 6.53 16.24 34.38
C LYS A 135 5.65 17.34 33.77
N GLU A 136 6.14 18.58 33.83
CA GLU A 136 5.67 19.70 33.02
C GLU A 136 6.84 20.23 32.21
N GLN A 137 6.68 20.32 30.91
CA GLN A 137 7.73 20.74 30.01
C GLN A 137 7.16 21.60 28.90
N SER A 138 7.75 22.76 28.66
CA SER A 138 7.47 23.56 27.47
C SER A 138 8.51 23.25 26.40
N ASP A 139 8.02 23.12 25.18
CA ASP A 139 8.86 22.93 24.02
C ASP A 139 9.30 24.26 23.36
N ALA A 140 10.14 24.16 22.34
CA ALA A 140 10.66 25.32 21.61
C ALA A 140 9.58 26.08 20.81
N TYR A 141 8.37 25.51 20.67
CA TYR A 141 7.23 26.11 19.94
C TYR A 141 6.26 26.85 20.87
N GLY A 142 6.52 26.80 22.17
CA GLY A 142 5.66 27.37 23.20
C GLY A 142 4.51 26.47 23.60
N PHE A 143 4.46 25.21 23.12
CA PHE A 143 3.53 24.22 23.67
C PHE A 143 4.02 23.76 25.05
N THR A 144 3.06 23.45 25.91
CA THR A 144 3.38 22.86 27.21
C THR A 144 2.76 21.48 27.32
N HIS A 145 3.57 20.52 27.73
CA HIS A 145 3.22 19.11 27.85
C HIS A 145 3.23 18.72 29.33
N LEU A 146 2.08 18.25 29.82
CA LEU A 146 1.93 17.71 31.17
C LEU A 146 1.87 16.18 31.06
N THR A 147 2.88 15.52 31.62
CA THR A 147 2.97 14.05 31.64
C THR A 147 2.44 13.52 32.97
N PHE A 148 1.47 12.65 32.88
CA PHE A 148 0.85 11.95 34.01
C PHE A 148 1.23 10.48 33.95
N GLU A 149 1.80 9.95 35.04
CA GLU A 149 2.05 8.52 35.21
C GLU A 149 0.85 7.88 35.91
N GLN A 150 0.45 6.70 35.43
CA GLN A 150 -0.60 5.94 36.08
C GLN A 150 -0.08 5.30 37.37
N VAL A 151 -0.87 5.35 38.42
CA VAL A 151 -0.62 4.66 39.67
C VAL A 151 -1.83 3.81 40.07
N TYR A 152 -1.57 2.64 40.66
CA TYR A 152 -2.59 1.74 41.20
C TYR A 152 -2.29 1.42 42.64
N GLN A 153 -3.14 1.90 43.57
CA GLN A 153 -2.93 1.74 45.00
C GLN A 153 -1.54 2.20 45.49
N GLY A 154 -0.99 3.25 44.86
CA GLY A 154 0.35 3.78 45.15
C GLY A 154 1.51 3.07 44.44
N VAL A 155 1.26 2.02 43.63
CA VAL A 155 2.26 1.35 42.82
C VAL A 155 2.21 1.91 41.41
N PRO A 156 3.35 2.35 40.81
CA PRO A 156 3.39 2.80 39.41
C PRO A 156 3.02 1.67 38.44
N VAL A 157 2.30 2.04 37.37
CA VAL A 157 1.89 1.11 36.32
C VAL A 157 2.87 1.22 35.15
N PHE A 158 3.49 0.12 34.78
CA PHE A 158 4.42 0.07 33.64
C PHE A 158 3.71 0.48 32.36
N ALA A 159 4.32 1.37 31.57
CA ALA A 159 3.78 1.97 30.36
C ALA A 159 2.44 2.71 30.49
N GLY A 160 1.89 2.81 31.69
CA GLY A 160 0.68 3.58 31.99
C GLY A 160 1.00 5.08 32.09
N ARG A 161 0.88 5.81 30.98
CA ARG A 161 1.23 7.23 30.87
C ARG A 161 0.26 7.94 29.96
N LEU A 162 -0.19 9.14 30.40
CA LEU A 162 -0.96 10.06 29.57
C LEU A 162 -0.24 11.41 29.50
N VAL A 163 -0.29 12.06 28.35
CA VAL A 163 0.29 13.38 28.12
C VAL A 163 -0.81 14.33 27.68
N ALA A 164 -0.97 15.46 28.38
CA ALA A 164 -1.85 16.54 27.99
C ALA A 164 -1.03 17.65 27.33
N HIS A 165 -1.38 18.01 26.11
CA HIS A 165 -0.69 19.00 25.30
C HIS A 165 -1.51 20.29 25.26
N PHE A 166 -0.85 21.40 25.58
CA PHE A 166 -1.44 22.74 25.56
C PHE A 166 -0.71 23.60 24.53
N ASP A 167 -1.47 24.31 23.71
CA ASP A 167 -0.92 25.23 22.73
C ASP A 167 -0.28 26.47 23.39
N ASN A 168 0.36 27.32 22.59
CA ASN A 168 1.03 28.54 23.05
C ASN A 168 0.10 29.59 23.67
N SER A 169 -1.21 29.43 23.58
CA SER A 169 -2.23 30.22 24.29
C SER A 169 -2.75 29.52 25.54
N GLY A 170 -2.21 28.36 25.89
CA GLY A 170 -2.60 27.57 27.06
C GLY A 170 -3.95 26.88 26.91
N ARG A 171 -4.41 26.59 25.68
CA ARG A 171 -5.60 25.78 25.42
C ARG A 171 -5.23 24.31 25.25
N LEU A 172 -6.06 23.43 25.82
CA LEU A 172 -5.88 21.99 25.57
C LEU A 172 -6.09 21.66 24.10
N SER A 173 -5.10 21.03 23.47
CA SER A 173 -5.17 20.59 22.08
C SER A 173 -5.30 19.08 21.94
N THR A 174 -4.54 18.31 22.72
CA THR A 174 -4.41 16.86 22.54
C THR A 174 -4.23 16.16 23.88
N ILE A 175 -4.76 14.95 24.02
CA ILE A 175 -4.38 13.99 25.07
C ILE A 175 -3.96 12.70 24.36
N ASN A 176 -2.78 12.19 24.69
CA ASN A 176 -2.34 10.90 24.16
C ASN A 176 -1.63 10.05 25.22
N GLY A 177 -1.45 8.77 24.91
CA GLY A 177 -0.77 7.81 25.76
C GLY A 177 -1.61 6.57 26.06
N TYR A 178 -1.13 5.76 26.97
CA TYR A 178 -1.80 4.54 27.38
C TYR A 178 -2.22 4.63 28.85
N PHE A 179 -3.46 4.23 29.11
CA PHE A 179 -3.97 3.98 30.45
C PHE A 179 -4.45 2.52 30.52
N ILE A 180 -4.08 1.82 31.58
CA ILE A 180 -4.45 0.41 31.80
C ILE A 180 -5.66 0.37 32.71
N PRO A 181 -6.87 0.14 32.17
CA PRO A 181 -8.10 0.12 32.97
C PRO A 181 -8.26 -1.19 33.74
N ALA A 182 -9.16 -1.17 34.73
CA ALA A 182 -9.66 -2.35 35.42
C ALA A 182 -8.58 -3.27 36.02
N ILE A 183 -7.53 -2.68 36.59
CA ILE A 183 -6.51 -3.43 37.32
C ILE A 183 -7.15 -4.08 38.56
N SER A 184 -6.97 -5.40 38.72
CA SER A 184 -7.57 -6.15 39.85
C SER A 184 -6.55 -7.12 40.51
N VAL A 185 -5.33 -6.63 40.74
CA VAL A 185 -4.25 -7.40 41.40
C VAL A 185 -4.01 -6.84 42.84
N SER A 186 -3.60 -7.71 43.75
CA SER A 186 -3.17 -7.21 45.09
C SER A 186 -1.87 -6.42 44.97
N ALA A 187 -1.83 -5.23 45.54
CA ALA A 187 -0.61 -4.40 45.55
C ALA A 187 0.38 -4.75 46.68
N ALA A 188 0.08 -5.78 47.51
CA ALA A 188 0.96 -6.24 48.58
C ALA A 188 1.84 -7.43 48.09
N PRO A 189 3.17 -7.30 47.98
CA PRO A 189 4.03 -8.36 47.49
C PRO A 189 4.14 -9.49 48.55
N ALA A 190 4.23 -10.74 48.04
CA ALA A 190 4.55 -11.92 48.86
C ALA A 190 6.06 -12.20 48.93
N LEU A 191 6.83 -11.71 47.95
CA LEU A 191 8.28 -11.82 47.86
C LEU A 191 8.99 -10.54 48.28
N THR A 192 10.22 -10.66 48.76
CA THR A 192 11.10 -9.51 48.98
C THR A 192 11.83 -9.10 47.70
N ALA A 193 12.26 -7.85 47.59
CA ALA A 193 13.05 -7.33 46.45
C ALA A 193 14.35 -8.16 46.24
N ASP A 194 15.05 -8.52 47.32
CA ASP A 194 16.27 -9.33 47.21
C ASP A 194 16.00 -10.72 46.62
N ARG A 195 14.85 -11.32 46.96
CA ARG A 195 14.45 -12.60 46.38
C ARG A 195 14.10 -12.48 44.90
N ALA A 196 13.40 -11.44 44.51
CA ALA A 196 13.13 -11.12 43.11
C ALA A 196 14.44 -10.87 42.34
N GLY A 197 15.37 -10.11 42.90
CA GLY A 197 16.69 -9.89 42.33
C GLY A 197 17.45 -11.19 42.05
N SER A 198 17.46 -12.12 43.03
CA SER A 198 18.09 -13.43 42.84
C SER A 198 17.43 -14.26 41.74
N ILE A 199 16.10 -14.20 41.61
CA ILE A 199 15.35 -14.88 40.54
C ILE A 199 15.71 -14.24 39.18
N ALA A 200 15.77 -12.91 39.09
CA ALA A 200 16.10 -12.20 37.88
C ALA A 200 17.52 -12.52 37.35
N VAL A 201 18.51 -12.49 38.24
CA VAL A 201 19.90 -12.88 37.88
C VAL A 201 19.98 -14.31 37.36
N ASN A 202 19.27 -15.25 38.04
CA ASN A 202 19.24 -16.63 37.58
C ASN A 202 18.51 -16.81 36.23
N ALA A 203 17.49 -16.00 35.97
CA ALA A 203 16.76 -16.02 34.69
C ALA A 203 17.58 -15.49 33.52
N VAL A 204 18.42 -14.48 33.76
CA VAL A 204 19.36 -13.95 32.77
C VAL A 204 20.50 -14.94 32.52
N GLY A 205 21.04 -15.56 33.57
CA GLY A 205 22.05 -16.62 33.47
C GLY A 205 23.43 -16.18 32.96
N ALA A 206 23.66 -14.87 32.81
CA ALA A 206 24.90 -14.33 32.27
C ALA A 206 26.02 -14.31 33.31
N ALA A 207 27.23 -14.65 32.89
CA ALA A 207 28.40 -14.64 33.77
C ALA A 207 28.69 -13.21 34.29
N GLY A 208 28.87 -13.08 35.62
CA GLY A 208 29.13 -11.81 36.26
C GLY A 208 27.94 -10.86 36.41
N ALA A 209 26.75 -11.30 36.03
CA ALA A 209 25.54 -10.47 36.16
C ALA A 209 25.13 -10.31 37.61
N SER A 210 24.65 -9.11 37.95
CA SER A 210 24.13 -8.74 39.27
C SER A 210 22.84 -7.95 39.13
N ALA A 211 21.98 -8.06 40.14
CA ALA A 211 20.73 -7.30 40.17
C ALA A 211 20.91 -5.91 40.82
N ALA A 212 20.27 -4.93 40.27
CA ALA A 212 20.15 -3.59 40.83
C ALA A 212 18.69 -3.10 40.75
N ASN A 213 18.33 -2.12 41.61
CA ASN A 213 17.09 -1.33 41.48
C ASN A 213 15.78 -2.14 41.38
N ALA A 214 15.57 -3.16 42.19
CA ALA A 214 14.30 -3.89 42.22
C ALA A 214 13.15 -2.99 42.74
N ALA A 215 12.24 -2.60 41.84
CA ALA A 215 11.13 -1.70 42.15
C ALA A 215 9.78 -2.39 41.85
N LEU A 216 8.78 -2.16 42.72
CA LEU A 216 7.42 -2.66 42.45
C LEU A 216 6.76 -1.88 41.31
N ARG A 217 6.13 -2.64 40.41
CA ARG A 217 5.34 -2.14 39.29
C ARG A 217 4.06 -2.97 39.12
N ILE A 218 3.04 -2.37 38.57
CA ILE A 218 1.99 -3.14 37.90
C ILE A 218 2.40 -3.34 36.46
N TYR A 219 2.51 -4.58 36.02
CA TYR A 219 2.85 -4.95 34.65
C TYR A 219 1.67 -5.69 34.00
N ARG A 220 1.24 -5.26 32.83
CA ARG A 220 0.20 -5.94 32.06
C ARG A 220 0.83 -6.63 30.85
N THR A 221 0.72 -7.94 30.78
CA THR A 221 1.14 -8.72 29.62
C THR A 221 0.33 -8.34 28.39
N GLY A 222 0.88 -8.53 27.18
CA GLY A 222 0.21 -8.28 25.92
C GLY A 222 0.15 -6.81 25.48
N MET A 223 0.64 -5.85 26.29
CA MET A 223 0.62 -4.44 25.90
C MET A 223 1.60 -4.12 24.77
N ALA A 224 2.79 -4.70 24.80
CA ALA A 224 3.80 -4.53 23.75
C ALA A 224 3.36 -5.19 22.43
N GLU A 225 2.70 -6.33 22.53
CA GLU A 225 2.20 -7.11 21.39
C GLU A 225 0.83 -6.65 20.89
N GLY A 226 0.25 -5.61 21.45
CA GLY A 226 -1.06 -5.07 21.05
C GLY A 226 -2.25 -5.98 21.34
N VAL A 227 -2.11 -6.99 22.23
CA VAL A 227 -3.15 -7.99 22.54
C VAL A 227 -3.68 -7.86 23.97
N ALA A 228 -4.84 -8.45 24.25
CA ALA A 228 -5.39 -8.51 25.60
C ALA A 228 -4.49 -9.33 26.53
N GLY A 229 -4.30 -8.86 27.77
CA GLY A 229 -3.43 -9.51 28.73
C GLY A 229 -3.91 -9.40 30.17
N VAL A 230 -3.09 -9.85 31.11
CA VAL A 230 -3.39 -9.89 32.55
C VAL A 230 -2.42 -9.00 33.30
N SER A 231 -2.94 -8.25 34.28
CA SER A 231 -2.11 -7.40 35.16
C SER A 231 -1.49 -8.22 36.29
N HIS A 232 -0.20 -8.00 36.53
CA HIS A 232 0.60 -8.60 37.60
C HIS A 232 1.18 -7.53 38.50
N LEU A 233 1.34 -7.80 39.79
CA LEU A 233 2.27 -7.07 40.61
C LEU A 233 3.65 -7.69 40.42
N VAL A 234 4.62 -6.94 39.90
CA VAL A 234 5.97 -7.44 39.63
C VAL A 234 7.03 -6.61 40.36
N TYR A 235 8.18 -7.20 40.58
CA TYR A 235 9.42 -6.47 40.74
C TYR A 235 10.06 -6.29 39.37
N GLU A 236 10.23 -5.06 38.94
CA GLU A 236 11.10 -4.66 37.84
C GLU A 236 12.54 -4.66 38.36
N VAL A 237 13.37 -5.57 37.86
CA VAL A 237 14.73 -5.78 38.33
C VAL A 237 15.68 -5.53 37.19
N GLU A 238 16.55 -4.54 37.35
CA GLU A 238 17.64 -4.33 36.40
C GLU A 238 18.76 -5.34 36.68
N VAL A 239 19.15 -6.16 35.70
CA VAL A 239 20.22 -7.13 35.76
C VAL A 239 21.30 -6.75 34.76
N SER A 240 22.55 -6.57 35.22
CA SER A 240 23.64 -6.15 34.36
C SER A 240 24.96 -6.83 34.78
N ASN A 241 25.82 -7.09 33.78
CA ASN A 241 27.19 -7.51 34.02
C ASN A 241 28.23 -6.38 33.79
N GLY A 242 27.74 -5.15 33.55
CA GLY A 242 28.59 -3.96 33.31
C GLY A 242 29.24 -3.94 31.93
N SER A 243 28.95 -4.87 31.04
CA SER A 243 29.50 -4.92 29.67
C SER A 243 28.40 -5.17 28.63
N ASN A 244 28.08 -6.39 28.36
CA ASN A 244 27.18 -6.79 27.25
C ASN A 244 25.85 -7.39 27.73
N VAL A 245 25.48 -7.23 28.98
CA VAL A 245 24.19 -7.67 29.52
C VAL A 245 23.64 -6.58 30.42
N ARG A 246 22.47 -6.08 30.05
CA ARG A 246 21.61 -5.19 30.83
C ARG A 246 20.16 -5.48 30.47
N GLU A 247 19.41 -6.07 31.39
CA GLU A 247 18.02 -6.44 31.18
C GLU A 247 17.15 -5.94 32.30
N PHE A 248 15.92 -5.53 31.98
CA PHE A 248 14.84 -5.37 32.95
C PHE A 248 14.04 -6.66 33.00
N VAL A 249 14.08 -7.35 34.14
CA VAL A 249 13.39 -8.63 34.36
C VAL A 249 12.18 -8.36 35.24
N TYR A 250 11.00 -8.69 34.79
CA TYR A 250 9.74 -8.50 35.50
C TYR A 250 9.38 -9.79 36.24
N VAL A 251 9.60 -9.80 37.55
CA VAL A 251 9.37 -10.98 38.41
C VAL A 251 8.06 -10.78 39.16
N ASP A 252 7.07 -11.65 38.94
CA ASP A 252 5.81 -11.65 39.65
C ASP A 252 6.02 -11.68 41.18
N ALA A 253 5.57 -10.63 41.84
CA ALA A 253 5.85 -10.39 43.27
C ALA A 253 5.08 -11.33 44.21
N HIS A 254 4.11 -12.09 43.70
CA HIS A 254 3.36 -13.08 44.46
C HIS A 254 3.90 -14.50 44.26
N THR A 255 4.25 -14.83 43.02
CA THR A 255 4.59 -16.22 42.63
C THR A 255 6.07 -16.47 42.39
N GLY A 256 6.85 -15.42 42.12
CA GLY A 256 8.25 -15.50 41.75
C GLY A 256 8.49 -15.96 40.31
N LYS A 257 7.47 -16.05 39.48
CA LYS A 257 7.65 -16.34 38.06
C LYS A 257 8.15 -15.09 37.32
N VAL A 258 9.05 -15.28 36.37
CA VAL A 258 9.40 -14.23 35.41
C VAL A 258 8.20 -14.05 34.48
N VAL A 259 7.66 -12.85 34.45
CA VAL A 259 6.52 -12.46 33.63
C VAL A 259 7.00 -11.99 32.26
N ASP A 260 8.08 -11.22 32.22
CA ASP A 260 8.67 -10.68 31.02
C ASP A 260 10.14 -10.30 31.23
N ARG A 261 10.85 -10.08 30.10
CA ARG A 261 12.24 -9.60 30.09
C ARG A 261 12.39 -8.61 28.95
N ILE A 262 12.96 -7.46 29.25
CA ILE A 262 13.23 -6.41 28.27
C ILE A 262 14.73 -6.16 28.26
N SER A 263 15.41 -6.34 27.13
CA SER A 263 16.80 -5.92 26.97
C SER A 263 16.91 -4.40 27.07
N ALA A 264 17.83 -3.92 27.87
CA ALA A 264 18.15 -2.51 28.00
C ALA A 264 19.57 -2.20 27.53
N ILE A 265 20.19 -3.12 26.82
CA ILE A 265 21.31 -2.83 25.95
C ILE A 265 20.66 -2.40 24.64
N HIS A 266 20.69 -1.12 24.41
CA HIS A 266 20.56 -0.56 23.09
C HIS A 266 21.94 -0.70 22.47
N GLU A 267 22.18 -1.78 21.74
CA GLU A 267 23.31 -1.85 20.82
C GLU A 267 23.00 -0.87 19.72
N ALA A 268 23.60 0.32 19.78
CA ALA A 268 23.59 1.27 18.70
C ALA A 268 24.20 0.58 17.50
N LEU A 269 23.45 0.43 16.41
CA LEU A 269 23.83 -0.22 15.15
C LEU A 269 24.27 -1.69 15.33
N SER A 270 23.42 -2.60 14.95
CA SER A 270 23.73 -4.03 14.86
C SER A 270 23.46 -4.53 13.44
N ARG A 271 24.47 -5.06 12.77
CA ARG A 271 24.41 -5.50 11.38
C ARG A 271 24.96 -6.91 11.24
N ASN A 272 24.31 -7.71 10.41
CA ASN A 272 24.82 -9.01 9.97
C ASN A 272 24.82 -9.06 8.44
N VAL A 273 25.88 -9.61 7.86
CA VAL A 273 25.97 -9.80 6.41
C VAL A 273 26.24 -11.26 6.10
N TYR A 274 25.41 -11.80 5.23
CA TYR A 274 25.44 -13.18 4.73
C TYR A 274 25.89 -13.22 3.27
N ASP A 275 26.41 -14.37 2.81
CA ASP A 275 26.82 -14.56 1.42
C ASP A 275 26.33 -15.90 0.88
N GLY A 276 25.47 -15.86 -0.16
CA GLY A 276 24.86 -17.02 -0.80
C GLY A 276 23.62 -17.56 -0.09
N GLY A 277 22.93 -16.76 0.74
CA GLY A 277 21.64 -17.04 1.36
C GLY A 277 21.58 -16.79 2.87
N TYR A 278 20.37 -16.74 3.41
CA TYR A 278 20.10 -16.42 4.83
C TYR A 278 20.12 -17.65 5.72
N THR A 279 21.32 -18.17 6.02
CA THR A 279 21.50 -19.27 7.00
C THR A 279 22.72 -19.04 7.90
N PRO A 280 22.75 -19.58 9.13
CA PRO A 280 23.87 -19.37 10.04
C PRO A 280 25.24 -19.81 9.49
N GLY A 281 25.27 -20.73 8.52
CA GLY A 281 26.52 -21.17 7.87
C GLY A 281 27.02 -20.22 6.80
N GLN A 282 26.26 -19.23 6.42
CA GLN A 282 26.53 -18.23 5.39
C GLN A 282 26.77 -16.81 5.97
N LEU A 283 26.69 -16.65 7.29
CA LEU A 283 27.10 -15.41 7.97
C LEU A 283 28.60 -15.22 7.77
N VAL A 284 28.98 -14.12 7.09
CA VAL A 284 30.38 -13.81 6.75
C VAL A 284 30.93 -12.63 7.54
N TRP A 285 30.05 -11.74 8.01
CA TRP A 285 30.44 -10.61 8.84
C TRP A 285 29.28 -10.21 9.78
N GLN A 286 29.62 -9.79 10.99
CA GLN A 286 28.68 -9.23 11.97
C GLN A 286 29.30 -8.01 12.66
N GLU A 287 28.44 -7.15 13.25
CA GLU A 287 28.91 -5.96 13.97
C GLU A 287 29.98 -6.30 15.03
N GLY A 288 31.12 -5.58 14.95
CA GLY A 288 32.27 -5.83 15.78
C GLY A 288 33.35 -6.74 15.18
N ASP A 289 33.08 -7.39 14.06
CA ASP A 289 34.09 -8.14 13.30
C ASP A 289 35.11 -7.18 12.63
N PRO A 290 36.32 -7.68 12.28
CA PRO A 290 37.31 -6.85 11.57
C PRO A 290 36.75 -6.24 10.28
N TYR A 291 36.94 -4.93 10.11
CA TYR A 291 36.59 -4.18 8.92
C TYR A 291 37.88 -3.53 8.32
N PRO A 292 38.04 -3.47 6.95
CA PRO A 292 37.14 -4.05 5.95
C PRO A 292 37.16 -5.59 5.96
N TYR A 293 36.05 -6.20 5.56
CA TYR A 293 35.97 -7.64 5.33
C TYR A 293 36.96 -8.05 4.21
N VAL A 294 37.69 -9.13 4.45
CA VAL A 294 38.64 -9.71 3.50
C VAL A 294 38.31 -11.19 3.28
N GLY A 295 37.61 -11.48 2.19
CA GLY A 295 37.12 -12.83 1.86
C GLY A 295 36.58 -12.89 0.42
N PRO A 296 35.88 -13.97 0.07
CA PRO A 296 35.13 -14.00 -1.20
C PRO A 296 34.13 -12.84 -1.26
N ASN A 297 33.84 -12.33 -2.44
CA ASN A 297 32.89 -11.25 -2.69
C ASN A 297 33.12 -9.98 -1.84
N ALA A 298 34.39 -9.73 -1.45
CA ALA A 298 34.72 -8.65 -0.51
C ALA A 298 34.27 -7.25 -0.96
N VAL A 299 34.11 -7.00 -2.25
CA VAL A 299 33.60 -5.72 -2.76
C VAL A 299 32.14 -5.57 -2.35
N ASP A 300 31.30 -6.50 -2.72
CA ASP A 300 29.86 -6.46 -2.42
C ASP A 300 29.62 -6.49 -0.89
N ILE A 301 30.32 -7.39 -0.17
CA ILE A 301 30.17 -7.49 1.29
C ILE A 301 30.53 -6.17 1.99
N ASN A 302 31.62 -5.50 1.59
CA ASN A 302 31.97 -4.21 2.19
C ASN A 302 30.98 -3.10 1.82
N ASN A 303 30.47 -3.08 0.59
CA ASN A 303 29.44 -2.15 0.19
C ASN A 303 28.16 -2.33 1.04
N LEU A 304 27.75 -3.57 1.28
CA LEU A 304 26.58 -3.89 2.12
C LEU A 304 26.81 -3.48 3.58
N ILE A 305 28.01 -3.70 4.14
CA ILE A 305 28.37 -3.25 5.49
C ILE A 305 28.28 -1.72 5.57
N ASP A 306 28.85 -1.03 4.61
CA ASP A 306 28.90 0.43 4.59
C ASP A 306 27.51 1.02 4.37
N GLY A 307 26.79 0.67 3.29
CA GLY A 307 25.51 1.23 2.93
C GLY A 307 24.43 0.96 3.99
N THR A 308 24.41 -0.25 4.61
CA THR A 308 23.54 -0.54 5.76
C THR A 308 23.87 0.38 6.95
N GLY A 309 25.16 0.62 7.22
CA GLY A 309 25.59 1.53 8.29
C GLY A 309 25.25 3.00 8.00
N GLU A 310 25.35 3.43 6.77
CA GLU A 310 24.99 4.78 6.32
C GLU A 310 23.48 5.01 6.42
N SER A 311 22.68 4.05 6.01
CA SER A 311 21.22 4.07 6.18
C SER A 311 20.86 4.20 7.67
N TYR A 312 21.41 3.36 8.55
CA TYR A 312 21.17 3.48 9.99
C TYR A 312 21.57 4.85 10.53
N ASN A 313 22.77 5.34 10.16
CA ASN A 313 23.31 6.60 10.67
C ASN A 313 22.47 7.81 10.24
N LEU A 314 21.96 7.83 9.02
CA LEU A 314 21.01 8.86 8.57
C LEU A 314 19.81 8.92 9.51
N PHE A 315 19.11 7.80 9.70
CA PHE A 315 17.87 7.78 10.49
C PHE A 315 18.12 8.03 11.98
N TRP A 316 19.24 7.53 12.52
CA TRP A 316 19.64 7.78 13.91
C TRP A 316 20.02 9.25 14.13
N ASN A 317 20.93 9.79 13.33
CA ASN A 317 21.46 11.14 13.51
C ASN A 317 20.39 12.21 13.24
N ALA A 318 19.71 12.12 12.09
CA ALA A 318 18.76 13.15 11.68
C ALA A 318 17.43 13.06 12.44
N PHE A 319 16.95 11.87 12.74
CA PHE A 319 15.58 11.67 13.20
C PHE A 319 15.49 10.98 14.57
N GLY A 320 16.60 10.50 15.13
CA GLY A 320 16.64 9.79 16.41
C GLY A 320 15.95 8.42 16.37
N ARG A 321 15.86 7.79 15.17
CA ARG A 321 15.24 6.48 15.01
C ARG A 321 16.28 5.38 15.10
N ASP A 322 16.04 4.44 16.00
CA ASP A 322 16.95 3.32 16.29
C ASP A 322 16.57 2.12 15.41
N SER A 323 17.33 1.90 14.33
CA SER A 323 17.07 0.91 13.27
C SER A 323 15.72 1.13 12.54
N TYR A 324 15.40 0.26 11.59
CA TYR A 324 14.20 0.39 10.76
C TYR A 324 12.88 0.27 11.55
N ASP A 325 12.86 -0.55 12.61
CA ASP A 325 11.68 -0.75 13.47
C ASP A 325 11.54 0.31 14.58
N GLY A 326 12.57 1.13 14.81
CA GLY A 326 12.61 2.12 15.88
C GLY A 326 12.91 1.53 17.26
N LEU A 327 13.31 0.24 17.32
CA LEU A 327 13.57 -0.52 18.55
C LEU A 327 14.98 -1.13 18.60
N GLY A 328 15.84 -0.84 17.58
CA GLY A 328 17.21 -1.33 17.52
C GLY A 328 17.34 -2.76 16.99
N HIS A 329 16.42 -3.21 16.13
CA HIS A 329 16.50 -4.54 15.52
C HIS A 329 17.76 -4.68 14.68
N VAL A 330 18.30 -5.91 14.63
CA VAL A 330 19.47 -6.23 13.81
C VAL A 330 19.14 -6.06 12.34
N MET A 331 20.00 -5.35 11.61
CA MET A 331 19.87 -5.17 10.18
C MET A 331 20.54 -6.35 9.46
N GLU A 332 19.71 -7.27 8.93
CA GLU A 332 20.14 -8.51 8.30
C GLU A 332 20.24 -8.31 6.79
N THR A 333 21.40 -8.56 6.21
CA THR A 333 21.70 -8.30 4.80
C THR A 333 22.28 -9.53 4.12
N VAL A 334 21.81 -9.88 2.92
CA VAL A 334 22.20 -11.08 2.18
C VAL A 334 22.76 -10.71 0.81
N ASN A 335 24.01 -11.06 0.56
CA ASN A 335 24.62 -11.00 -0.77
C ASN A 335 24.38 -12.30 -1.54
N ASP A 336 24.29 -12.20 -2.86
CA ASP A 336 24.14 -13.34 -3.78
C ASP A 336 23.03 -14.31 -3.35
N ASP A 337 21.85 -13.75 -3.02
CA ASP A 337 20.72 -14.55 -2.57
C ASP A 337 20.14 -15.39 -3.71
N PRO A 338 20.14 -16.73 -3.59
CA PRO A 338 19.57 -17.61 -4.62
C PRO A 338 18.04 -17.50 -4.75
N GLY A 339 17.36 -16.82 -3.82
CA GLY A 339 15.91 -16.62 -3.82
C GLY A 339 15.44 -15.53 -4.78
N ILE A 340 16.35 -14.65 -5.24
CA ILE A 340 15.99 -13.54 -6.14
C ILE A 340 16.52 -13.74 -7.56
N SER A 341 15.84 -13.15 -8.53
CA SER A 341 16.24 -13.21 -9.96
C SER A 341 17.16 -12.04 -10.30
N CYS A 342 18.42 -12.33 -10.57
CA CYS A 342 19.45 -11.32 -10.84
C CYS A 342 19.43 -10.75 -12.28
N PRO A 343 19.84 -9.46 -12.48
CA PRO A 343 20.25 -8.50 -11.46
C PRO A 343 19.04 -7.90 -10.74
N ASN A 344 19.04 -7.87 -9.42
CA ASN A 344 17.95 -7.35 -8.58
C ASN A 344 18.41 -7.16 -7.14
N ALA A 345 17.62 -6.43 -6.35
CA ALA A 345 17.65 -6.40 -4.90
C ALA A 345 16.21 -6.40 -4.38
N ASN A 346 15.96 -6.75 -3.13
CA ASN A 346 14.67 -6.60 -2.48
C ASN A 346 14.74 -6.60 -0.95
N TRP A 347 13.75 -5.99 -0.31
CA TRP A 347 13.35 -6.22 1.07
C TRP A 347 12.24 -7.28 1.12
N ASN A 348 12.33 -8.28 2.00
CA ASN A 348 11.36 -9.38 2.08
C ASN A 348 10.57 -9.45 3.40
N GLY A 349 10.58 -8.38 4.19
CA GLY A 349 9.96 -8.32 5.53
C GLY A 349 10.92 -8.72 6.68
N ALA A 350 12.08 -9.27 6.37
CA ALA A 350 13.06 -9.72 7.37
C ALA A 350 14.51 -9.37 7.02
N THR A 351 14.88 -9.45 5.75
CA THR A 351 16.23 -9.20 5.25
C THR A 351 16.20 -8.34 4.00
N THR A 352 17.24 -7.54 3.80
CA THR A 352 17.54 -6.98 2.47
C THR A 352 18.43 -7.96 1.70
N ASN A 353 18.10 -8.22 0.44
CA ASN A 353 18.74 -9.26 -0.37
C ASN A 353 19.22 -8.67 -1.69
N TYR A 354 20.41 -9.05 -2.12
CA TYR A 354 21.10 -8.45 -3.26
C TYR A 354 21.71 -9.51 -4.16
N CYS A 355 21.70 -9.21 -5.46
CA CYS A 355 22.54 -9.93 -6.41
C CYS A 355 23.96 -9.38 -6.39
N THR A 356 24.94 -10.23 -6.68
CA THR A 356 26.34 -9.80 -6.88
C THR A 356 26.42 -8.63 -7.87
N GLY A 357 27.05 -7.52 -7.46
CA GLY A 357 27.20 -6.29 -8.26
C GLY A 357 25.95 -5.43 -8.32
N VAL A 358 24.98 -5.63 -7.42
CA VAL A 358 23.82 -4.76 -7.15
C VAL A 358 23.91 -4.33 -5.69
N THR A 359 24.98 -3.62 -5.34
CA THR A 359 25.34 -3.23 -3.98
C THR A 359 25.81 -1.78 -3.90
N GLY A 360 25.36 -0.93 -4.82
CA GLY A 360 25.51 0.53 -4.77
C GLY A 360 24.94 1.06 -3.45
N ASP A 361 25.49 2.14 -2.96
CA ASP A 361 25.11 2.70 -1.66
C ASP A 361 23.66 3.23 -1.66
N ASP A 362 23.23 3.85 -2.76
CA ASP A 362 21.85 4.23 -2.97
C ASP A 362 20.90 3.01 -3.03
N THR A 363 21.28 1.94 -3.75
CA THR A 363 20.51 0.71 -3.83
C THR A 363 20.41 0.00 -2.47
N VAL A 364 21.52 -0.03 -1.69
CA VAL A 364 21.47 -0.59 -0.33
C VAL A 364 20.53 0.23 0.55
N ALA A 365 20.60 1.55 0.48
CA ALA A 365 19.74 2.42 1.26
C ALA A 365 18.28 2.42 0.77
N HIS A 366 18.03 2.16 -0.53
CA HIS A 366 16.69 1.95 -1.10
C HIS A 366 16.01 0.73 -0.46
N GLU A 367 16.68 -0.42 -0.41
CA GLU A 367 16.08 -1.63 0.18
C GLU A 367 15.81 -1.45 1.68
N TRP A 368 16.70 -0.78 2.42
CA TRP A 368 16.40 -0.40 3.80
C TRP A 368 15.29 0.63 3.89
N GLY A 369 15.09 1.49 2.88
CA GLY A 369 13.96 2.40 2.74
C GLY A 369 12.62 1.68 2.80
N HIS A 370 12.47 0.51 2.13
CA HIS A 370 11.29 -0.34 2.24
C HIS A 370 11.06 -0.84 3.66
N ALA A 371 12.13 -1.24 4.37
CA ALA A 371 12.02 -1.65 5.76
C ALA A 371 11.53 -0.49 6.66
N TYR A 372 12.09 0.72 6.50
CA TYR A 372 11.60 1.90 7.23
C TYR A 372 10.15 2.23 6.88
N THR A 373 9.73 2.07 5.63
CA THR A 373 8.36 2.25 5.17
C THR A 373 7.41 1.27 5.87
N GLU A 374 7.73 -0.02 5.88
CA GLU A 374 6.90 -1.06 6.51
C GLU A 374 6.67 -0.77 8.01
N TYR A 375 7.70 -0.31 8.73
CA TYR A 375 7.62 -0.04 10.16
C TYR A 375 7.21 1.40 10.53
N THR A 376 6.72 2.19 9.57
CA THR A 376 6.16 3.54 9.80
C THR A 376 4.75 3.65 9.24
N HIS A 377 4.58 4.11 8.01
CA HIS A 377 3.28 4.32 7.38
C HIS A 377 2.76 3.08 6.65
N ASN A 378 3.58 2.07 6.43
CA ASN A 378 3.23 0.76 5.87
C ASN A 378 2.38 0.87 4.60
N LEU A 379 2.86 1.61 3.61
CA LEU A 379 2.15 1.86 2.36
C LEU A 379 1.91 0.55 1.60
N ILE A 380 0.65 0.30 1.24
CA ILE A 380 0.24 -0.86 0.44
C ILE A 380 0.98 -0.83 -0.91
N TYR A 381 1.63 -1.94 -1.27
CA TYR A 381 2.49 -2.01 -2.45
C TYR A 381 1.69 -2.18 -3.75
N MET A 382 0.78 -1.22 -4.01
CA MET A 382 -0.09 -1.21 -5.18
C MET A 382 -0.50 0.23 -5.54
N TRP A 383 -0.60 0.54 -6.83
CA TRP A 383 -1.03 1.83 -7.36
C TRP A 383 -0.24 3.03 -6.79
N GLN A 384 -0.90 4.13 -6.47
CA GLN A 384 -0.21 5.32 -5.94
C GLN A 384 0.42 5.11 -4.56
N PRO A 385 -0.20 4.40 -3.60
CA PRO A 385 0.50 4.05 -2.36
C PRO A 385 1.77 3.23 -2.60
N GLY A 386 1.74 2.25 -3.51
CA GLY A 386 2.92 1.49 -3.91
C GLY A 386 3.98 2.34 -4.61
N ALA A 387 3.57 3.27 -5.46
CA ALA A 387 4.49 4.23 -6.10
C ALA A 387 5.12 5.19 -5.07
N LEU A 388 4.42 5.55 -3.99
CA LEU A 388 4.99 6.28 -2.86
C LEU A 388 5.96 5.41 -2.06
N ASN A 389 5.68 4.11 -1.88
CA ASN A 389 6.58 3.17 -1.21
C ASN A 389 7.93 3.10 -1.94
N GLU A 390 7.90 2.94 -3.27
CA GLU A 390 9.08 3.00 -4.13
C GLU A 390 9.81 4.35 -4.05
N SER A 391 9.04 5.45 -4.13
CA SER A 391 9.63 6.79 -4.08
C SER A 391 10.30 7.10 -2.75
N TYR A 392 9.74 6.69 -1.63
CA TYR A 392 10.40 6.87 -0.33
C TYR A 392 11.73 6.09 -0.26
N SER A 393 11.78 4.91 -0.86
CA SER A 393 13.00 4.11 -0.95
C SER A 393 14.04 4.79 -1.85
N ASP A 394 13.66 5.28 -3.03
CA ASP A 394 14.52 6.07 -3.91
C ASP A 394 15.03 7.35 -3.23
N ILE A 395 14.16 8.05 -2.51
CA ILE A 395 14.50 9.28 -1.78
C ILE A 395 15.54 9.00 -0.70
N TRP A 396 15.35 7.95 0.12
CA TRP A 396 16.32 7.62 1.16
C TRP A 396 17.64 7.09 0.57
N GLY A 397 17.57 6.36 -0.55
CA GLY A 397 18.74 6.00 -1.37
C GLY A 397 19.52 7.25 -1.77
N ALA A 398 18.87 8.17 -2.51
CA ALA A 398 19.49 9.40 -2.97
C ALA A 398 19.97 10.32 -1.81
N VAL A 399 19.28 10.33 -0.65
CA VAL A 399 19.75 11.11 0.50
C VAL A 399 21.06 10.52 1.07
N VAL A 400 21.17 9.20 1.20
CA VAL A 400 22.40 8.52 1.68
C VAL A 400 23.53 8.80 0.72
N ASP A 401 23.33 8.58 -0.56
CA ASP A 401 24.28 8.80 -1.63
C ASP A 401 24.83 10.24 -1.63
N LEU A 402 23.94 11.23 -1.58
CA LEU A 402 24.34 12.65 -1.56
C LEU A 402 25.09 13.11 -0.30
N ILE A 403 25.04 12.38 0.82
CA ILE A 403 25.67 12.82 2.09
C ILE A 403 26.87 11.97 2.50
N ASN A 404 27.07 10.78 1.96
CA ASN A 404 28.12 9.85 2.39
C ASN A 404 29.51 10.23 1.83
N GLY A 405 29.56 11.00 0.75
CA GLY A 405 30.81 11.45 0.10
C GLY A 405 31.57 10.34 -0.61
N ARG A 406 30.87 9.27 -0.98
CA ARG A 406 31.36 8.19 -1.83
C ARG A 406 30.71 8.30 -3.22
N GLY A 407 31.04 7.40 -4.12
CA GLY A 407 30.42 7.33 -5.43
C GLY A 407 30.75 8.49 -6.38
N THR A 408 29.80 8.77 -7.26
CA THR A 408 29.99 9.65 -8.42
C THR A 408 29.02 10.85 -8.46
N ASP A 409 28.44 11.30 -7.36
CA ASP A 409 27.41 12.36 -7.25
C ASP A 409 27.85 13.76 -7.71
N THR A 410 28.80 13.83 -8.58
CA THR A 410 29.28 15.10 -9.11
C THR A 410 28.67 15.40 -10.48
N PRO A 411 28.41 16.67 -10.77
CA PRO A 411 28.61 17.88 -9.93
C PRO A 411 27.51 17.95 -8.84
N GLY A 412 27.91 18.35 -7.62
CA GLY A 412 27.02 18.47 -6.45
C GLY A 412 26.08 19.68 -6.47
N GLY A 413 25.56 20.07 -7.62
CA GLY A 413 24.67 21.21 -7.82
C GLY A 413 23.47 20.86 -8.71
N PRO A 414 22.48 21.78 -8.81
CA PRO A 414 21.29 21.55 -9.63
C PRO A 414 21.62 21.17 -11.07
N ARG A 415 20.88 20.20 -11.60
CA ARG A 415 20.99 19.75 -12.99
C ARG A 415 20.30 20.72 -13.97
N SER A 416 20.58 20.56 -15.25
CA SER A 416 19.91 21.30 -16.32
C SER A 416 18.44 20.88 -16.42
N ALA A 417 17.52 21.83 -16.53
CA ALA A 417 16.10 21.53 -16.70
C ALA A 417 15.87 20.75 -18.02
N ASP A 418 14.99 19.77 -17.98
CA ASP A 418 14.59 18.92 -19.11
C ASP A 418 15.75 18.16 -19.82
N ALA A 419 16.93 18.09 -19.20
CA ALA A 419 18.08 17.36 -19.75
C ALA A 419 18.19 15.97 -19.10
N CYS A 420 18.36 14.95 -19.93
CA CYS A 420 18.80 13.64 -19.46
C CYS A 420 20.29 13.69 -19.11
N SER A 421 20.74 12.87 -18.17
CA SER A 421 22.15 12.65 -17.95
C SER A 421 22.81 11.91 -19.12
N LEU A 422 24.10 12.13 -19.37
CA LEU A 422 24.90 11.32 -20.30
C LEU A 422 24.95 9.85 -19.87
N TYR A 423 24.68 9.57 -18.59
CA TYR A 423 24.73 8.25 -17.97
C TYR A 423 23.35 7.58 -17.93
N SER A 424 22.31 8.25 -18.46
CA SER A 424 20.98 7.70 -18.65
C SER A 424 20.76 7.25 -20.08
N THR A 425 19.81 6.33 -20.31
CA THR A 425 19.40 5.88 -21.64
C THR A 425 18.03 6.46 -21.99
N PRO A 426 17.97 7.68 -22.59
CA PRO A 426 16.70 8.32 -22.84
C PRO A 426 15.82 7.51 -23.78
N PRO A 427 14.49 7.46 -23.54
CA PRO A 427 13.56 6.71 -24.37
C PRO A 427 13.40 7.34 -25.74
N PRO A 428 12.93 6.57 -26.74
CA PRO A 428 12.47 7.13 -28.00
C PRO A 428 11.29 8.08 -27.81
N VAL A 429 11.29 9.17 -28.56
CA VAL A 429 10.20 10.15 -28.62
C VAL A 429 9.86 10.43 -30.09
N LEU A 430 8.56 10.55 -30.35
CA LEU A 430 8.05 11.06 -31.63
C LEU A 430 7.58 12.50 -31.43
N THR A 431 8.34 13.49 -31.88
CA THR A 431 7.85 14.88 -31.92
C THR A 431 7.06 15.12 -33.20
N VAL A 432 5.80 15.52 -33.08
CA VAL A 432 5.01 16.02 -34.21
C VAL A 432 5.26 17.52 -34.37
N ASN A 433 5.93 17.90 -35.42
CA ASN A 433 6.31 19.28 -35.70
C ASN A 433 5.15 20.08 -36.31
N SER A 434 4.29 19.44 -37.10
CA SER A 434 3.11 20.02 -37.74
C SER A 434 2.08 18.96 -38.08
N PRO A 435 0.78 19.26 -38.19
CA PRO A 435 0.16 20.58 -37.99
C PRO A 435 0.03 20.96 -36.50
N ALA A 436 -0.10 22.24 -36.20
CA ALA A 436 -0.13 22.77 -34.83
C ALA A 436 -1.22 22.16 -33.92
N GLY A 437 -2.30 21.66 -34.51
CA GLY A 437 -3.39 21.02 -33.74
C GLY A 437 -3.05 19.69 -33.09
N ILE A 438 -1.96 19.05 -33.50
CA ILE A 438 -1.43 17.79 -32.96
C ILE A 438 0.08 17.90 -32.70
N ALA A 439 0.64 19.10 -32.72
CA ALA A 439 2.07 19.29 -32.45
C ALA A 439 2.39 19.01 -30.97
N GLY A 440 3.52 18.37 -30.73
CA GLY A 440 3.98 17.98 -29.40
C GLY A 440 4.75 16.68 -29.40
N ASP A 441 5.24 16.29 -28.25
CA ASP A 441 5.98 15.05 -28.01
C ASP A 441 5.04 13.92 -27.66
N TYR A 442 5.28 12.76 -28.24
CA TYR A 442 4.52 11.54 -28.03
C TYR A 442 5.46 10.42 -27.59
N PRO A 443 5.17 9.72 -26.49
CA PRO A 443 5.95 8.57 -26.06
C PRO A 443 6.07 7.53 -27.14
N ALA A 444 7.26 6.95 -27.27
CA ALA A 444 7.54 5.96 -28.28
C ALA A 444 8.33 4.77 -27.73
N GLY A 445 8.19 3.62 -28.36
CA GLY A 445 8.92 2.39 -28.01
C GLY A 445 10.10 2.15 -28.96
N SER A 446 11.17 1.54 -28.45
CA SER A 446 12.39 1.25 -29.19
C SER A 446 12.25 0.06 -30.14
N ALA A 447 13.12 -0.02 -31.16
CA ALA A 447 13.31 -1.20 -32.03
C ALA A 447 14.63 -1.89 -31.71
N ALA A 448 14.61 -3.23 -31.60
CA ALA A 448 15.81 -4.04 -31.39
C ALA A 448 16.61 -4.27 -32.71
N PHE A 449 16.21 -3.65 -33.80
CA PHE A 449 16.78 -3.78 -35.14
C PHE A 449 16.87 -2.43 -35.84
N GLY A 450 17.68 -2.35 -36.90
CA GLY A 450 17.98 -1.08 -37.57
C GLY A 450 18.98 -0.22 -36.79
N PRO A 451 19.36 0.96 -37.35
CA PRO A 451 20.23 1.88 -36.64
C PRO A 451 19.51 2.49 -35.43
N PRO A 452 20.23 2.74 -34.31
CA PRO A 452 19.65 3.41 -33.15
C PRO A 452 19.22 4.85 -33.49
N LEU A 453 18.20 5.32 -32.83
CA LEU A 453 17.84 6.75 -32.81
C LEU A 453 18.96 7.57 -32.15
N THR A 454 18.98 8.85 -32.43
CA THR A 454 19.91 9.81 -31.83
C THR A 454 19.12 10.95 -31.20
N ILE A 455 19.73 11.70 -30.28
CA ILE A 455 19.12 12.89 -29.68
C ILE A 455 18.80 13.95 -30.77
N ALA A 456 19.65 14.10 -31.78
CA ALA A 456 19.40 15.03 -32.89
C ALA A 456 18.24 14.60 -33.80
N GLY A 457 17.91 13.33 -33.79
CA GLY A 457 16.74 12.75 -34.45
C GLY A 457 16.78 12.71 -35.98
N LEU A 458 15.73 12.14 -36.55
CA LEU A 458 15.42 12.07 -37.98
C LEU A 458 14.09 12.79 -38.23
N THR A 459 14.14 13.90 -39.01
CA THR A 459 12.93 14.68 -39.32
C THR A 459 12.45 14.35 -40.75
N GLY A 460 11.12 14.17 -40.92
CA GLY A 460 10.52 13.92 -42.21
C GLY A 460 9.00 14.04 -42.21
N ASN A 461 8.41 14.04 -43.41
CA ASN A 461 6.96 13.97 -43.55
C ASN A 461 6.46 12.54 -43.41
N VAL A 462 5.24 12.38 -42.90
CA VAL A 462 4.64 11.08 -42.63
C VAL A 462 3.75 10.65 -43.79
N VAL A 463 3.91 9.41 -44.25
CA VAL A 463 3.08 8.76 -45.26
C VAL A 463 2.58 7.42 -44.72
N LEU A 464 1.26 7.19 -44.71
CA LEU A 464 0.69 5.89 -44.41
C LEU A 464 1.01 4.91 -45.53
N VAL A 465 1.52 3.72 -45.19
CA VAL A 465 1.81 2.68 -46.16
C VAL A 465 0.53 2.08 -46.73
N ASP A 466 0.63 1.52 -47.94
CA ASP A 466 -0.40 0.70 -48.57
C ASP A 466 0.30 -0.45 -49.33
N ASP A 467 0.08 -1.67 -48.90
CA ASP A 467 0.60 -2.87 -49.59
C ASP A 467 -0.44 -3.57 -50.49
N GLY A 468 -1.67 -3.04 -50.48
CA GLY A 468 -2.75 -3.52 -51.32
C GLY A 468 -3.36 -4.86 -50.93
N VAL A 469 -2.96 -5.45 -49.79
CA VAL A 469 -3.38 -6.78 -49.34
C VAL A 469 -4.10 -6.68 -48.00
N GLY A 470 -5.18 -7.46 -47.85
CA GLY A 470 -6.02 -7.45 -46.65
C GLY A 470 -7.09 -6.37 -46.67
N GLY A 471 -8.17 -6.63 -45.96
CA GLY A 471 -9.31 -5.72 -45.81
C GLY A 471 -9.85 -5.74 -44.40
N GLY A 472 -9.08 -6.30 -43.46
CA GLY A 472 -9.38 -6.37 -42.06
C GLY A 472 -8.99 -5.09 -41.31
N ILE A 473 -9.33 -5.05 -40.04
CA ILE A 473 -8.88 -4.04 -39.06
C ILE A 473 -7.74 -4.70 -38.26
N PRO A 474 -6.59 -4.04 -38.05
CA PRO A 474 -5.53 -4.59 -37.21
C PRO A 474 -6.05 -5.05 -35.82
N PRO A 475 -5.60 -6.20 -35.30
CA PRO A 475 -4.44 -7.00 -35.72
C PRO A 475 -4.67 -7.98 -36.90
N ALA A 476 -5.86 -8.02 -37.50
CA ALA A 476 -6.05 -8.79 -38.75
C ALA A 476 -5.31 -8.11 -39.90
N SER A 477 -5.04 -8.87 -41.00
CA SER A 477 -4.34 -8.33 -42.17
C SER A 477 -5.08 -7.13 -42.77
N ALA A 478 -4.38 -6.00 -42.86
CA ALA A 478 -4.88 -4.73 -43.39
C ALA A 478 -3.89 -4.19 -44.43
N SER A 479 -4.37 -3.47 -45.45
CA SER A 479 -3.48 -2.92 -46.49
C SER A 479 -2.48 -1.87 -45.98
N THR A 480 -2.63 -1.45 -44.68
CA THR A 480 -1.76 -0.48 -44.02
C THR A 480 -0.75 -1.14 -43.08
N ASP A 481 -0.67 -2.46 -43.05
CA ASP A 481 0.18 -3.17 -42.09
C ASP A 481 1.60 -3.48 -42.64
N GLY A 482 1.83 -3.22 -43.92
CA GLY A 482 3.15 -3.30 -44.57
C GLY A 482 3.76 -4.71 -44.62
N CYS A 483 2.93 -5.73 -44.56
CA CYS A 483 3.39 -7.13 -44.59
C CYS A 483 3.85 -7.58 -45.99
N GLU A 484 3.33 -6.99 -47.03
CA GLU A 484 3.70 -7.20 -48.43
C GLU A 484 4.45 -5.98 -49.01
N PRO A 485 5.05 -6.09 -50.20
CA PRO A 485 5.70 -4.95 -50.87
C PRO A 485 4.72 -3.82 -51.13
N LEU A 486 5.11 -2.58 -50.75
CA LEU A 486 4.22 -1.43 -50.81
C LEU A 486 3.87 -1.04 -52.25
N ILE A 487 2.55 -0.90 -52.51
CA ILE A 487 2.06 -0.43 -53.81
C ILE A 487 2.13 1.10 -53.95
N ASN A 488 2.17 1.83 -52.81
CA ASN A 488 2.33 3.27 -52.78
C ASN A 488 3.77 3.72 -52.53
N GLY A 489 4.76 2.88 -52.83
CA GLY A 489 6.19 3.12 -52.59
C GLY A 489 6.71 4.48 -53.09
N ALA A 490 6.20 4.98 -54.23
CA ALA A 490 6.58 6.29 -54.75
C ALA A 490 6.19 7.45 -53.79
N ALA A 491 5.13 7.33 -53.00
CA ALA A 491 4.74 8.31 -52.00
C ALA A 491 5.55 8.16 -50.70
N VAL A 492 5.97 6.93 -50.40
CA VAL A 492 6.76 6.60 -49.18
C VAL A 492 8.23 7.01 -49.36
N ALA A 493 8.77 7.00 -50.58
CA ALA A 493 10.16 7.30 -50.84
C ALA A 493 10.56 8.71 -50.37
N GLY A 494 11.61 8.79 -49.53
CA GLY A 494 12.12 10.03 -48.93
C GLY A 494 11.29 10.56 -47.77
N ASN A 495 10.29 9.84 -47.32
CA ASN A 495 9.40 10.17 -46.22
C ASN A 495 9.49 9.14 -45.07
N ILE A 496 8.87 9.41 -43.95
CA ILE A 496 8.73 8.48 -42.83
C ILE A 496 7.45 7.66 -43.03
N ALA A 497 7.61 6.34 -43.02
CA ALA A 497 6.52 5.40 -43.23
C ALA A 497 5.73 5.23 -41.94
N LEU A 498 4.41 5.46 -41.95
CA LEU A 498 3.48 5.09 -40.87
C LEU A 498 2.84 3.74 -41.20
N ILE A 499 2.95 2.77 -40.29
CA ILE A 499 2.59 1.38 -40.51
C ILE A 499 1.73 0.92 -39.33
N ASP A 500 0.66 0.17 -39.58
CA ASP A 500 -0.13 -0.44 -38.54
C ASP A 500 0.54 -1.71 -37.99
N ARG A 501 0.52 -1.85 -36.65
CA ARG A 501 0.90 -3.11 -35.99
C ARG A 501 -0.12 -4.20 -36.32
N GLY A 502 0.33 -5.42 -36.51
CA GLY A 502 -0.49 -6.62 -36.71
C GLY A 502 0.14 -7.59 -37.71
N PHE A 503 -0.38 -8.79 -37.80
CA PHE A 503 -0.19 -9.89 -38.66
C PHE A 503 1.28 -10.39 -38.86
N CYS A 504 2.23 -9.62 -39.35
CA CYS A 504 3.61 -10.06 -39.60
C CYS A 504 4.64 -9.39 -38.64
N ALA A 505 5.89 -9.93 -38.69
CA ALA A 505 6.98 -9.42 -37.85
C ALA A 505 7.33 -7.95 -38.16
N PHE A 506 7.77 -7.20 -37.15
CA PHE A 506 8.16 -5.79 -37.28
C PHE A 506 9.29 -5.60 -38.29
N THR A 507 10.26 -6.51 -38.32
CA THR A 507 11.36 -6.49 -39.30
C THR A 507 10.86 -6.56 -40.72
N VAL A 508 9.81 -7.34 -41.02
CA VAL A 508 9.21 -7.43 -42.38
C VAL A 508 8.59 -6.10 -42.77
N LYS A 509 7.81 -5.48 -41.87
CA LYS A 509 7.13 -4.18 -42.07
C LYS A 509 8.14 -3.08 -42.39
N VAL A 510 9.15 -2.91 -41.51
CA VAL A 510 10.19 -1.89 -41.68
C VAL A 510 11.06 -2.16 -42.89
N LYS A 511 11.33 -3.44 -43.22
CA LYS A 511 12.07 -3.81 -44.43
C LYS A 511 11.31 -3.45 -45.69
N ASN A 512 10.00 -3.69 -45.75
CA ASN A 512 9.17 -3.32 -46.90
C ASN A 512 9.11 -1.79 -47.08
N ALA A 513 9.00 -1.03 -45.96
CA ALA A 513 9.08 0.44 -46.00
C ALA A 513 10.45 0.92 -46.51
N GLN A 514 11.55 0.34 -45.99
CA GLN A 514 12.91 0.63 -46.49
C GLN A 514 13.06 0.33 -47.98
N ASN A 515 12.58 -0.82 -48.47
CA ASN A 515 12.64 -1.22 -49.87
C ASN A 515 11.84 -0.27 -50.78
N ALA A 516 10.80 0.37 -50.22
CA ALA A 516 10.03 1.43 -50.89
C ALA A 516 10.70 2.81 -50.80
N GLY A 517 11.86 2.93 -50.13
CA GLY A 517 12.65 4.16 -50.04
C GLY A 517 12.30 5.07 -48.86
N ALA A 518 11.62 4.55 -47.84
CA ALA A 518 11.40 5.29 -46.56
C ALA A 518 12.75 5.64 -45.94
N ILE A 519 12.82 6.79 -45.26
CA ILE A 519 13.99 7.22 -44.48
C ILE A 519 13.91 6.80 -43.02
N GLY A 520 12.71 6.49 -42.50
CA GLY A 520 12.42 5.97 -41.18
C GLY A 520 11.03 5.35 -41.13
N ALA A 521 10.68 4.68 -40.03
CA ALA A 521 9.37 4.06 -39.87
C ALA A 521 8.77 4.26 -38.48
N ILE A 522 7.44 4.40 -38.43
CA ILE A 522 6.62 4.47 -37.21
C ILE A 522 5.65 3.31 -37.24
N ILE A 523 5.63 2.46 -36.22
CA ILE A 523 4.65 1.39 -36.07
C ILE A 523 3.58 1.86 -35.07
N ALA A 524 2.36 2.09 -35.55
CA ALA A 524 1.22 2.43 -34.71
C ALA A 524 0.55 1.18 -34.13
N ASN A 525 0.30 1.16 -32.83
CA ASN A 525 -0.36 0.05 -32.13
C ASN A 525 -1.79 -0.18 -32.66
N HIS A 526 -2.38 -1.34 -32.38
CA HIS A 526 -3.78 -1.67 -32.70
C HIS A 526 -4.68 -1.59 -31.46
N ILE A 527 -5.99 -1.60 -31.63
CA ILE A 527 -6.97 -1.36 -30.56
C ILE A 527 -6.80 -2.30 -29.34
N THR A 528 -6.48 -3.57 -29.58
CA THR A 528 -6.26 -4.54 -28.49
C THR A 528 -4.86 -4.46 -27.88
N GLY A 529 -3.95 -3.68 -28.49
CA GLY A 529 -2.61 -3.42 -27.96
C GLY A 529 -2.54 -2.13 -27.13
N GLY A 530 -3.60 -1.30 -27.18
CA GLY A 530 -3.73 -0.11 -26.33
C GLY A 530 -2.85 1.07 -26.72
N ASP A 531 -2.80 2.05 -25.80
CA ASP A 531 -2.16 3.34 -26.02
C ASP A 531 -0.71 3.43 -25.53
N ALA A 532 -0.24 2.43 -24.77
CA ALA A 532 1.17 2.36 -24.39
C ALA A 532 2.06 2.09 -25.60
N PRO A 533 3.22 2.77 -25.74
CA PRO A 533 4.25 2.40 -26.67
C PRO A 533 4.82 1.01 -26.33
N PHE A 534 5.38 0.32 -27.30
CA PHE A 534 5.84 -1.07 -27.12
C PHE A 534 7.21 -1.29 -27.76
N GLY A 535 8.02 -2.16 -27.14
CA GLY A 535 9.29 -2.60 -27.74
C GLY A 535 9.08 -3.47 -28.98
N MET A 536 9.83 -3.22 -30.04
CA MET A 536 9.77 -3.99 -31.26
C MET A 536 10.93 -5.00 -31.33
N ALA A 537 10.63 -6.27 -31.04
CA ALA A 537 11.60 -7.36 -31.14
C ALA A 537 11.88 -7.77 -32.58
N GLY A 538 13.06 -8.34 -32.80
CA GLY A 538 13.50 -8.90 -34.08
C GLY A 538 14.97 -8.61 -34.36
N SER A 539 15.52 -9.25 -35.42
CA SER A 539 16.89 -9.00 -35.89
C SER A 539 16.92 -9.13 -37.40
N ASP A 540 17.33 -8.07 -38.07
CA ASP A 540 17.64 -8.05 -39.49
C ASP A 540 18.74 -7.03 -39.75
N PRO A 541 20.00 -7.48 -39.97
CA PRO A 541 21.15 -6.57 -40.16
C PRO A 541 21.09 -5.80 -41.47
N THR A 542 20.14 -6.08 -42.35
CA THR A 542 19.95 -5.38 -43.63
C THR A 542 18.96 -4.20 -43.52
N ILE A 543 18.34 -3.99 -42.35
CA ILE A 543 17.55 -2.79 -42.04
C ILE A 543 18.53 -1.67 -41.64
N VAL A 544 18.50 -0.57 -42.40
CA VAL A 544 19.40 0.58 -42.28
C VAL A 544 18.66 1.90 -42.05
N ILE A 545 17.35 1.86 -41.80
CA ILE A 545 16.54 3.00 -41.40
C ILE A 545 16.11 2.85 -39.93
N PRO A 546 16.07 3.96 -39.13
CA PRO A 546 15.60 3.89 -37.78
C PRO A 546 14.08 3.73 -37.73
N SER A 547 13.59 3.13 -36.64
CA SER A 547 12.15 2.98 -36.42
C SER A 547 11.80 3.08 -34.93
N LEU A 548 10.56 3.46 -34.66
CA LEU A 548 9.96 3.48 -33.30
C LEU A 548 8.49 3.04 -33.35
N SER A 549 7.91 2.73 -32.21
CA SER A 549 6.49 2.43 -32.08
C SER A 549 5.76 3.54 -31.32
N ILE A 550 4.44 3.67 -31.55
CA ILE A 550 3.56 4.58 -30.82
C ILE A 550 2.26 3.88 -30.43
N GLY A 551 1.54 4.44 -29.45
CA GLY A 551 0.24 3.95 -29.01
C GLY A 551 -0.86 4.07 -30.08
N TYR A 552 -1.96 3.35 -29.88
CA TYR A 552 -3.09 3.28 -30.81
C TYR A 552 -3.75 4.63 -31.07
N SER A 553 -4.10 5.37 -30.00
CA SER A 553 -4.75 6.68 -30.13
C SER A 553 -3.85 7.70 -30.85
N ASN A 554 -2.56 7.71 -30.51
CA ASN A 554 -1.57 8.60 -31.17
C ASN A 554 -1.41 8.27 -32.66
N GLY A 555 -1.37 6.97 -33.00
CA GLY A 555 -1.37 6.54 -34.39
C GLY A 555 -2.58 7.03 -35.18
N ASN A 556 -3.78 6.91 -34.60
CA ASN A 556 -5.03 7.38 -35.22
C ASN A 556 -5.10 8.90 -35.33
N LEU A 557 -4.61 9.61 -34.29
CA LEU A 557 -4.52 11.08 -34.31
C LEU A 557 -3.66 11.57 -35.50
N ILE A 558 -2.51 10.95 -35.73
CA ILE A 558 -1.61 11.26 -36.86
C ILE A 558 -2.29 10.91 -38.18
N LYS A 559 -2.91 9.70 -38.29
CA LYS A 559 -3.61 9.27 -39.51
C LYS A 559 -4.71 10.24 -39.93
N ALA A 560 -5.48 10.76 -38.94
CA ALA A 560 -6.55 11.71 -39.19
C ALA A 560 -6.07 13.05 -39.77
N GLN A 561 -4.80 13.39 -39.62
CA GLN A 561 -4.19 14.64 -40.09
C GLN A 561 -3.29 14.49 -41.33
N LEU A 562 -3.08 13.30 -41.87
CA LEU A 562 -2.19 13.07 -43.00
C LEU A 562 -2.56 13.93 -44.23
N GLY A 563 -3.85 14.20 -44.44
CA GLY A 563 -4.34 15.07 -45.50
C GLY A 563 -3.91 16.52 -45.39
N THR A 564 -3.48 16.99 -44.22
CA THR A 564 -2.99 18.34 -43.96
C THR A 564 -1.46 18.47 -44.07
N GLY A 565 -0.76 17.33 -44.18
CA GLY A 565 0.70 17.22 -44.17
C GLY A 565 1.25 17.16 -42.74
N VAL A 566 1.57 15.96 -42.29
CA VAL A 566 2.19 15.72 -40.98
C VAL A 566 3.70 15.65 -41.13
N ASN A 567 4.44 16.42 -40.33
CA ASN A 567 5.89 16.37 -40.25
C ASN A 567 6.30 16.01 -38.82
N VAL A 568 7.24 15.10 -38.68
CA VAL A 568 7.67 14.55 -37.39
C VAL A 568 9.19 14.44 -37.29
N THR A 569 9.67 14.33 -36.06
CA THR A 569 11.06 13.97 -35.73
C THR A 569 11.07 12.72 -34.86
N LEU A 570 11.83 11.71 -35.24
CA LEU A 570 12.09 10.51 -34.45
C LEU A 570 13.42 10.71 -33.73
N HIS A 571 13.44 10.77 -32.41
CA HIS A 571 14.65 11.06 -31.64
C HIS A 571 14.67 10.36 -30.28
N LEU A 572 15.73 10.56 -29.49
CA LEU A 572 15.85 10.11 -28.11
C LEU A 572 15.68 11.29 -27.15
N GLY A 573 14.95 11.07 -26.05
CA GLY A 573 14.75 12.04 -24.96
C GLY A 573 14.02 13.31 -25.39
N SER A 574 14.14 14.35 -24.58
CA SER A 574 13.49 15.67 -24.83
C SER A 574 14.09 16.47 -25.99
N GLY A 575 15.18 15.97 -26.58
CA GLY A 575 15.95 16.76 -27.57
C GLY A 575 16.89 17.80 -26.97
N ALA A 576 16.87 18.02 -25.66
CA ALA A 576 17.85 18.83 -24.95
C ALA A 576 19.23 18.14 -24.95
N ALA A 577 20.31 18.93 -24.88
CA ALA A 577 21.65 18.37 -24.74
C ALA A 577 21.78 17.70 -23.37
N PRO A 578 22.26 16.44 -23.28
CA PRO A 578 22.49 15.80 -21.99
C PRO A 578 23.46 16.57 -21.11
N ASP A 579 23.26 16.55 -19.80
CA ASP A 579 24.26 16.99 -18.85
C ASP A 579 25.20 15.84 -18.43
N ASP A 580 26.28 16.14 -17.72
CA ASP A 580 27.28 15.17 -17.25
C ASP A 580 27.14 14.87 -15.76
N SER A 581 25.91 14.98 -15.23
CA SER A 581 25.60 14.81 -13.81
C SER A 581 25.13 13.40 -13.50
N TYR A 582 25.65 12.83 -12.42
CA TYR A 582 25.10 11.64 -11.76
C TYR A 582 24.02 11.97 -10.73
N ARG A 583 23.97 13.22 -10.27
CA ARG A 583 23.03 13.65 -9.23
C ARG A 583 21.58 13.30 -9.60
N TRP A 584 20.88 12.67 -8.70
CA TRP A 584 19.50 12.20 -8.86
C TRP A 584 19.34 10.98 -9.79
N LEU A 585 20.40 10.31 -10.16
CA LEU A 585 20.30 8.99 -10.76
C LEU A 585 20.13 7.95 -9.64
N SER A 586 19.66 6.77 -9.97
CA SER A 586 19.57 5.62 -9.06
C SER A 586 20.19 4.39 -9.71
N GLY A 587 20.99 3.65 -8.94
CA GLY A 587 21.70 2.44 -9.39
C GLY A 587 22.88 2.68 -10.31
N GLU A 588 23.43 3.91 -10.36
CA GLU A 588 24.57 4.25 -11.22
C GLU A 588 25.87 3.60 -10.77
N ASP A 589 26.02 3.34 -9.48
CA ASP A 589 27.20 2.66 -8.89
C ASP A 589 27.04 1.13 -8.86
N ASP A 590 25.99 0.57 -9.45
CA ASP A 590 25.73 -0.87 -9.57
C ASP A 590 26.26 -1.46 -10.89
N PRO A 591 27.43 -2.12 -10.89
CA PRO A 591 28.02 -2.62 -12.13
C PRO A 591 27.16 -3.70 -12.85
N ALA A 592 26.27 -4.37 -12.14
CA ALA A 592 25.39 -5.38 -12.73
C ALA A 592 24.25 -4.75 -13.56
N PHE A 593 23.81 -3.54 -13.25
CA PHE A 593 22.86 -2.78 -14.08
C PHE A 593 23.58 -2.18 -15.30
N GLY A 594 24.83 -1.74 -15.13
CA GLY A 594 25.71 -1.22 -16.20
C GLY A 594 25.52 0.25 -16.52
N GLU A 595 24.40 0.85 -16.18
CA GLU A 595 24.06 2.27 -16.21
C GLU A 595 22.95 2.44 -15.14
N SER A 596 22.64 3.68 -14.73
CA SER A 596 21.53 3.93 -13.82
C SER A 596 20.18 3.35 -14.30
N ILE A 597 19.30 3.08 -13.36
CA ILE A 597 17.99 2.47 -13.64
C ILE A 597 16.83 3.47 -13.58
N ARG A 598 16.97 4.58 -12.86
CA ARG A 598 15.99 5.68 -12.76
C ARG A 598 16.69 7.04 -12.74
N ASP A 599 15.92 8.09 -13.00
CA ASP A 599 16.35 9.49 -12.94
C ASP A 599 15.27 10.31 -12.23
N MET A 600 15.50 10.65 -10.96
CA MET A 600 14.55 11.40 -10.14
C MET A 600 14.38 12.85 -10.61
N TRP A 601 15.38 13.42 -11.29
CA TRP A 601 15.33 14.80 -11.82
C TRP A 601 14.56 14.87 -13.12
N SER A 602 14.77 13.93 -14.01
CA SER A 602 14.14 13.85 -15.33
C SER A 602 13.58 12.44 -15.59
N PRO A 603 12.49 12.05 -14.90
CA PRO A 603 11.95 10.68 -14.97
C PRO A 603 11.64 10.20 -16.39
N ASN A 604 11.23 11.11 -17.27
CA ASN A 604 10.99 10.80 -18.68
C ASN A 604 12.22 10.23 -19.41
N CYS A 605 13.42 10.38 -18.86
CA CYS A 605 14.64 9.79 -19.41
C CYS A 605 14.66 8.25 -19.29
N TYR A 606 13.81 7.71 -18.43
CA TYR A 606 13.59 6.26 -18.27
C TYR A 606 12.18 5.81 -18.65
N SER A 607 11.38 6.67 -19.27
CA SER A 607 9.95 6.46 -19.56
C SER A 607 9.08 6.45 -18.32
N ASP A 608 9.53 7.06 -17.24
CA ASP A 608 8.75 7.27 -16.04
C ASP A 608 8.07 8.64 -16.07
N PRO A 609 6.89 8.82 -15.46
CA PRO A 609 6.20 10.11 -15.49
C PRO A 609 6.86 11.12 -14.56
N GLY A 610 7.07 12.35 -15.04
CA GLY A 610 7.52 13.47 -14.20
C GLY A 610 6.36 14.19 -13.50
N ARG A 611 5.10 13.90 -13.85
CA ARG A 611 3.86 14.46 -13.27
C ARG A 611 2.69 13.52 -13.54
N VAL A 612 1.58 13.72 -12.81
CA VAL A 612 0.43 12.78 -12.87
C VAL A 612 -0.21 12.72 -14.26
N THR A 613 -0.32 13.85 -14.99
CA THR A 613 -0.91 13.85 -16.35
C THR A 613 0.08 13.52 -17.45
N ASP A 614 1.28 13.05 -17.12
CA ASP A 614 2.29 12.64 -18.08
C ASP A 614 1.79 11.47 -18.93
N ALA A 615 2.22 11.45 -20.20
CA ALA A 615 1.88 10.36 -21.11
C ALA A 615 2.56 9.02 -20.76
N TYR A 616 3.62 9.04 -19.95
CA TYR A 616 4.27 7.86 -19.40
C TYR A 616 3.59 7.31 -18.14
N TYR A 617 2.59 8.00 -17.57
CA TYR A 617 1.89 7.53 -16.40
C TYR A 617 1.26 6.16 -16.66
N GLN A 618 1.64 5.15 -15.87
CA GLN A 618 1.15 3.78 -16.02
C GLN A 618 -0.27 3.65 -15.47
N CYS A 619 -1.21 3.36 -16.36
CA CYS A 619 -2.62 3.18 -16.01
C CYS A 619 -3.05 1.70 -15.90
N GLY A 620 -2.21 0.76 -16.30
CA GLY A 620 -2.50 -0.66 -16.24
C GLY A 620 -2.11 -1.27 -14.90
N ALA A 621 -2.68 -2.44 -14.58
CA ALA A 621 -2.39 -3.16 -13.34
C ALA A 621 -1.01 -3.87 -13.33
N THR A 622 -0.26 -3.82 -14.44
CA THR A 622 1.10 -4.38 -14.50
C THR A 622 1.99 -3.68 -13.49
N ASP A 623 2.90 -4.41 -12.85
CA ASP A 623 3.81 -3.86 -11.84
C ASP A 623 3.03 -3.24 -10.67
N GLY A 624 2.07 -3.98 -10.10
CA GLY A 624 1.24 -3.49 -9.01
C GLY A 624 0.46 -2.19 -9.32
N GLY A 625 0.22 -1.86 -10.61
CA GLY A 625 -0.34 -0.57 -11.01
C GLY A 625 0.74 0.47 -11.35
N GLY A 626 1.95 0.00 -11.71
CA GLY A 626 3.09 0.83 -12.11
C GLY A 626 3.83 1.44 -10.92
N VAL A 627 4.04 0.68 -9.85
CA VAL A 627 4.68 1.19 -8.63
C VAL A 627 6.09 1.73 -8.89
N HIS A 628 6.91 1.02 -9.69
CA HIS A 628 8.25 1.48 -10.05
C HIS A 628 8.24 2.62 -11.08
N THR A 629 7.25 2.63 -11.99
CA THR A 629 7.13 3.66 -13.03
C THR A 629 6.59 4.98 -12.45
N ASN A 630 5.44 4.90 -11.75
CA ASN A 630 4.75 6.10 -11.25
C ASN A 630 5.47 6.75 -10.05
N SER A 631 6.43 6.06 -9.42
CA SER A 631 7.34 6.64 -8.42
C SER A 631 8.12 7.85 -8.96
N GLY A 632 8.29 7.96 -10.27
CA GLY A 632 8.90 9.12 -10.92
C GLY A 632 8.22 10.45 -10.57
N VAL A 633 6.89 10.46 -10.32
CA VAL A 633 6.15 11.68 -9.94
C VAL A 633 6.58 12.22 -8.57
N PRO A 634 6.49 11.47 -7.46
CA PRO A 634 6.96 11.95 -6.16
C PRO A 634 8.49 12.05 -6.06
N ASN A 635 9.27 11.25 -6.81
CA ASN A 635 10.73 11.41 -6.94
C ASN A 635 11.09 12.78 -7.49
N HIS A 636 10.46 13.17 -8.59
CA HIS A 636 10.68 14.50 -9.18
C HIS A 636 10.24 15.63 -8.24
N THR A 637 9.16 15.42 -7.48
CA THR A 637 8.74 16.38 -6.45
C THR A 637 9.84 16.61 -5.43
N PHE A 638 10.48 15.54 -4.91
CA PHE A 638 11.57 15.67 -3.94
C PHE A 638 12.78 16.39 -4.53
N ALA A 639 13.22 16.01 -5.73
CA ALA A 639 14.34 16.63 -6.41
C ALA A 639 14.10 18.15 -6.63
N LEU A 640 12.89 18.55 -7.04
CA LEU A 640 12.50 19.95 -7.18
C LEU A 640 12.47 20.68 -5.83
N ILE A 641 12.03 20.07 -4.75
CA ILE A 641 12.05 20.67 -3.41
C ILE A 641 13.48 20.93 -2.98
N VAL A 642 14.40 20.01 -3.22
CA VAL A 642 15.80 20.14 -2.82
C VAL A 642 16.53 21.20 -3.64
N ASP A 643 16.56 21.04 -4.96
CA ASP A 643 17.42 21.83 -5.86
C ASP A 643 16.70 23.03 -6.49
N GLY A 644 15.37 22.99 -6.55
CA GLY A 644 14.58 23.96 -7.27
C GLY A 644 14.61 23.74 -8.78
N GLY A 645 13.78 24.45 -9.51
CA GLY A 645 13.71 24.33 -10.97
C GLY A 645 12.44 24.94 -11.52
N ALA A 646 12.34 25.01 -12.85
CA ALA A 646 11.11 25.39 -13.54
C ALA A 646 10.54 24.16 -14.23
N TYR A 647 9.33 23.76 -13.86
CA TYR A 647 8.65 22.62 -14.44
C TYR A 647 7.14 22.85 -14.49
N ASN A 648 6.48 22.41 -15.55
CA ASN A 648 5.03 22.47 -15.73
C ASN A 648 4.41 23.84 -15.34
N GLY A 649 5.06 24.94 -15.74
CA GLY A 649 4.60 26.30 -15.50
C GLY A 649 4.81 26.83 -14.07
N GLN A 650 5.38 26.04 -13.17
CA GLN A 650 5.81 26.46 -11.84
C GLN A 650 7.30 26.79 -11.82
N THR A 651 7.71 27.60 -10.86
CA THR A 651 9.13 27.86 -10.56
C THR A 651 9.35 27.62 -9.09
N VAL A 652 10.09 26.58 -8.77
CA VAL A 652 10.42 26.15 -7.40
C VAL A 652 11.80 26.71 -7.05
N MET A 653 11.92 27.35 -5.91
CA MET A 653 13.22 27.70 -5.33
C MET A 653 13.64 26.60 -4.36
N GLY A 654 14.72 25.91 -4.64
CA GLY A 654 15.23 24.82 -3.80
C GLY A 654 15.40 25.24 -2.35
N ILE A 655 15.02 24.36 -1.43
CA ILE A 655 15.15 24.62 0.01
C ILE A 655 16.32 23.86 0.65
N GLY A 656 16.97 22.98 -0.12
CA GLY A 656 18.13 22.19 0.28
C GLY A 656 17.77 20.85 0.92
N LEU A 657 18.70 19.90 0.83
CA LEU A 657 18.52 18.49 1.19
C LEU A 657 18.08 18.28 2.65
N THR A 658 18.76 18.93 3.62
CA THR A 658 18.43 18.76 5.05
C THR A 658 16.97 19.09 5.35
N LYS A 659 16.47 20.21 4.82
CA LYS A 659 15.08 20.63 5.05
C LYS A 659 14.10 19.67 4.39
N ALA A 660 14.36 19.24 3.16
CA ALA A 660 13.52 18.32 2.43
C ALA A 660 13.44 16.95 3.12
N ALA A 661 14.57 16.37 3.51
CA ALA A 661 14.63 15.09 4.22
C ALA A 661 13.83 15.11 5.53
N HIS A 662 13.96 16.18 6.34
CA HIS A 662 13.18 16.32 7.57
C HIS A 662 11.67 16.46 7.32
N ILE A 663 11.26 17.13 6.24
CA ILE A 663 9.84 17.23 5.84
C ILE A 663 9.31 15.84 5.46
N TYR A 664 10.03 15.11 4.63
CA TYR A 664 9.61 13.78 4.17
C TYR A 664 9.56 12.76 5.31
N TRP A 665 10.59 12.74 6.17
CA TRP A 665 10.53 11.89 7.37
C TRP A 665 9.35 12.22 8.28
N ARG A 666 9.07 13.51 8.49
CA ARG A 666 7.92 13.92 9.30
C ARG A 666 6.59 13.48 8.67
N ALA A 667 6.47 13.57 7.33
CA ALA A 667 5.31 13.10 6.61
C ALA A 667 5.15 11.57 6.75
N GLN A 668 6.22 10.82 6.51
CA GLN A 668 6.29 9.37 6.63
C GLN A 668 5.92 8.88 8.03
N ALA A 669 6.49 9.47 9.06
CA ALA A 669 6.37 8.96 10.44
C ALA A 669 5.06 9.35 11.14
N PHE A 670 4.34 10.40 10.67
CA PHE A 670 3.25 10.99 11.47
C PHE A 670 1.97 11.32 10.69
N TYR A 671 2.01 11.44 9.38
CA TYR A 671 0.87 11.93 8.58
C TYR A 671 0.29 10.89 7.64
N GLN A 672 1.13 10.03 7.06
CA GLN A 672 0.71 9.05 6.09
C GLN A 672 0.32 7.71 6.72
N GLY A 673 -0.50 6.95 6.01
CA GLY A 673 -0.93 5.60 6.38
C GLY A 673 -0.96 4.68 5.17
N PRO A 674 -1.34 3.41 5.33
CA PRO A 674 -1.19 2.38 4.29
C PRO A 674 -1.82 2.69 2.94
N ALA A 675 -2.93 3.41 2.91
CA ALA A 675 -3.67 3.75 1.69
C ALA A 675 -3.42 5.19 1.19
N SER A 676 -2.41 5.88 1.73
CA SER A 676 -2.12 7.27 1.31
C SER A 676 -1.73 7.33 -0.16
N ASP A 677 -2.44 8.14 -0.92
CA ASP A 677 -2.20 8.40 -2.34
C ASP A 677 -1.33 9.67 -2.57
N PHE A 678 -1.14 10.07 -3.81
CA PHE A 678 -0.35 11.25 -4.14
C PHE A 678 -0.94 12.55 -3.60
N ALA A 679 -2.26 12.67 -3.52
CA ALA A 679 -2.92 13.84 -2.95
C ALA A 679 -2.72 13.89 -1.43
N ASP A 680 -2.87 12.76 -0.74
CA ASP A 680 -2.55 12.63 0.68
C ASP A 680 -1.07 12.95 0.96
N HIS A 681 -0.18 12.52 0.05
CA HIS A 681 1.25 12.83 0.16
C HIS A 681 1.52 14.33 0.03
N ALA A 682 0.91 15.02 -0.93
CA ALA A 682 1.04 16.47 -1.08
C ALA A 682 0.60 17.22 0.20
N ASP A 683 -0.56 16.84 0.75
CA ASP A 683 -1.07 17.42 2.00
C ASP A 683 -0.14 17.09 3.19
N SER A 684 0.39 15.87 3.24
CA SER A 684 1.28 15.40 4.32
C SER A 684 2.61 16.14 4.34
N ILE A 685 3.28 16.31 3.19
CA ILE A 685 4.57 17.03 3.13
C ILE A 685 4.38 18.55 3.42
N LEU A 686 3.25 19.14 3.02
CA LEU A 686 2.94 20.52 3.35
C LEU A 686 2.64 20.69 4.85
N ALA A 687 1.89 19.77 5.46
CA ALA A 687 1.63 19.75 6.90
C ALA A 687 2.94 19.56 7.69
N ALA A 688 3.77 18.61 7.29
CA ALA A 688 5.08 18.35 7.88
C ALA A 688 5.99 19.59 7.82
N CYS A 689 6.03 20.27 6.67
CA CYS A 689 6.79 21.51 6.54
C CYS A 689 6.30 22.58 7.53
N ASN A 690 4.99 22.78 7.64
CA ASN A 690 4.40 23.75 8.56
C ASN A 690 4.70 23.46 10.03
N ASP A 691 4.71 22.17 10.42
CA ASP A 691 5.08 21.75 11.77
C ASP A 691 6.53 22.07 12.12
N LEU A 692 7.42 21.94 11.15
CA LEU A 692 8.86 22.10 11.32
C LEU A 692 9.33 23.56 11.18
N ARG A 693 8.43 24.52 11.00
CA ARG A 693 8.79 25.94 10.84
C ARG A 693 9.41 26.52 12.10
N GLY A 694 10.51 27.22 11.92
CA GLY A 694 11.23 27.87 13.02
C GLY A 694 12.16 26.98 13.81
N ILE A 695 12.25 25.69 13.45
CA ILE A 695 13.16 24.72 14.06
C ILE A 695 14.53 24.80 13.40
N ASP A 696 15.58 24.74 14.21
CA ASP A 696 16.92 24.44 13.76
C ASP A 696 17.06 22.91 13.61
N LEU A 697 17.00 22.46 12.36
CA LEU A 697 16.92 21.03 12.06
C LEU A 697 18.27 20.33 12.34
N PRO A 698 18.29 19.09 12.84
CA PRO A 698 19.51 18.29 12.92
C PRO A 698 20.17 18.12 11.56
N ASP A 699 21.49 18.16 11.55
CA ASP A 699 22.32 17.82 10.40
C ASP A 699 22.20 16.32 10.10
N LEU A 700 22.07 15.95 8.84
CA LEU A 700 21.75 14.57 8.43
C LEU A 700 22.86 13.56 8.80
N THR A 701 24.11 14.01 8.88
CA THR A 701 25.27 13.14 9.17
C THR A 701 25.67 13.16 10.63
N THR A 702 25.52 14.28 11.33
CA THR A 702 26.03 14.45 12.69
C THR A 702 24.96 14.50 13.77
N GLY A 703 23.69 14.74 13.41
CA GLY A 703 22.59 14.95 14.36
C GLY A 703 22.67 16.24 15.18
N LEU A 704 23.69 17.08 14.95
CA LEU A 704 23.86 18.37 15.62
C LEU A 704 23.01 19.45 14.93
N PRO A 705 22.67 20.56 15.61
CA PRO A 705 21.97 21.66 14.98
C PRO A 705 22.69 22.13 13.71
N SER A 706 22.03 22.12 12.57
CA SER A 706 22.61 22.43 11.25
C SER A 706 22.58 23.91 10.90
N GLY A 707 21.83 24.72 11.64
CA GLY A 707 21.50 26.10 11.27
C GLY A 707 20.46 26.20 10.15
N GLN A 708 19.90 25.06 9.68
CA GLN A 708 18.86 24.99 8.66
C GLN A 708 17.49 25.16 9.31
N ILE A 709 16.89 26.35 9.13
CA ILE A 709 15.59 26.69 9.71
C ILE A 709 14.55 26.79 8.60
N LEU A 710 13.42 26.08 8.77
CA LEU A 710 12.29 26.18 7.86
C LEU A 710 11.51 27.48 8.08
N THR A 711 11.11 28.09 6.98
CA THR A 711 10.30 29.33 6.95
C THR A 711 8.98 29.07 6.23
N ALA A 712 7.99 29.95 6.39
CA ALA A 712 6.76 29.91 5.60
C ALA A 712 7.05 29.95 4.08
N GLY A 713 8.09 30.69 3.65
CA GLY A 713 8.51 30.69 2.24
C GLY A 713 9.02 29.34 1.75
N ASN A 714 9.67 28.54 2.60
CA ASN A 714 10.08 27.18 2.24
C ASN A 714 8.87 26.26 2.02
N CYS A 715 7.82 26.36 2.87
CA CYS A 715 6.61 25.56 2.69
C CYS A 715 5.82 25.97 1.43
N HIS A 716 5.87 27.21 1.00
CA HIS A 716 5.34 27.58 -0.33
C HIS A 716 6.12 26.94 -1.48
N GLN A 717 7.42 26.64 -1.30
CA GLN A 717 8.17 25.92 -2.34
C GLN A 717 7.78 24.44 -2.40
N VAL A 718 7.46 23.82 -1.27
CA VAL A 718 6.88 22.46 -1.21
C VAL A 718 5.54 22.41 -1.97
N ASP A 719 4.66 23.38 -1.73
CA ASP A 719 3.39 23.51 -2.45
C ASP A 719 3.60 23.70 -3.97
N PHE A 720 4.53 24.56 -4.38
CA PHE A 720 4.84 24.77 -5.79
C PHE A 720 5.42 23.52 -6.46
N ALA A 721 6.24 22.73 -5.78
CA ALA A 721 6.74 21.45 -6.29
C ALA A 721 5.59 20.44 -6.47
N SER A 722 4.68 20.33 -5.49
CA SER A 722 3.49 19.49 -5.58
C SER A 722 2.57 19.89 -6.74
N LEU A 723 2.42 21.20 -6.99
CA LEU A 723 1.67 21.71 -8.14
C LEU A 723 2.38 21.45 -9.47
N ALA A 724 3.72 21.53 -9.49
CA ALA A 724 4.53 21.25 -10.68
C ALA A 724 4.38 19.80 -11.15
N THR A 725 4.39 18.87 -10.23
CA THR A 725 4.27 17.43 -10.49
C THR A 725 2.82 16.93 -10.42
N GLU A 726 1.86 17.84 -10.16
CA GLU A 726 0.42 17.56 -10.18
C GLU A 726 -0.02 16.50 -9.14
N LEU A 727 0.66 16.39 -7.98
CA LEU A 727 0.36 15.36 -6.98
C LEU A 727 -1.12 15.29 -6.57
N SER A 728 -1.80 16.43 -6.44
CA SER A 728 -3.23 16.46 -6.08
C SER A 728 -4.17 16.35 -7.30
N THR A 729 -3.65 16.05 -8.50
CA THR A 729 -4.43 15.93 -9.73
C THR A 729 -4.81 14.48 -9.97
N PRO A 730 -6.10 14.14 -10.13
CA PRO A 730 -6.47 12.76 -10.46
C PRO A 730 -5.94 12.34 -11.84
N PRO A 731 -5.46 11.10 -12.04
CA PRO A 731 -5.00 10.59 -13.33
C PRO A 731 -6.18 10.26 -14.27
N THR A 732 -6.91 11.31 -14.71
CA THR A 732 -8.14 11.18 -15.50
C THR A 732 -7.92 10.56 -16.87
N GLN A 733 -6.70 10.61 -17.42
CA GLN A 733 -6.32 9.94 -18.67
C GLN A 733 -6.46 8.41 -18.57
N CYS A 734 -6.37 7.84 -17.36
CA CYS A 734 -6.50 6.41 -17.14
C CYS A 734 -7.94 5.92 -17.24
N ASN A 735 -8.93 6.80 -17.05
CA ASN A 735 -10.35 6.45 -17.10
C ASN A 735 -10.66 5.18 -16.29
N PHE A 736 -10.14 5.10 -15.08
CA PHE A 736 -10.30 3.94 -14.20
C PHE A 736 -11.77 3.58 -14.00
N GLN A 737 -12.06 2.29 -13.95
CA GLN A 737 -13.39 1.75 -13.75
C GLN A 737 -13.45 0.94 -12.45
N PRO A 738 -14.59 0.90 -11.76
CA PRO A 738 -14.76 0.00 -10.62
C PRO A 738 -14.64 -1.45 -11.07
N LEU A 739 -14.04 -2.29 -10.22
CA LEU A 739 -13.87 -3.72 -10.47
C LEU A 739 -15.21 -4.42 -10.64
N LEU A 740 -16.17 -4.05 -9.80
CA LEU A 740 -17.54 -4.53 -9.88
C LEU A 740 -18.43 -3.47 -10.54
N ASN A 741 -19.15 -3.84 -11.59
CA ASN A 741 -20.11 -2.92 -12.22
C ASN A 741 -21.26 -2.62 -11.23
N PRO A 742 -21.48 -1.37 -10.81
CA PRO A 742 -22.51 -1.02 -9.83
C PRO A 742 -23.93 -1.04 -10.41
N ASN A 743 -24.09 -1.14 -11.74
CA ASN A 743 -25.37 -1.04 -12.42
C ASN A 743 -25.99 -2.43 -12.63
N ALA A 744 -26.35 -3.12 -11.54
CA ALA A 744 -26.95 -4.43 -11.61
C ALA A 744 -28.30 -4.40 -12.35
N PRO A 745 -28.55 -5.35 -13.27
CA PRO A 745 -29.86 -5.50 -13.90
C PRO A 745 -30.89 -5.95 -12.87
N ALA A 746 -32.19 -5.72 -13.21
CA ALA A 746 -33.26 -6.19 -12.36
C ALA A 746 -33.24 -7.74 -12.24
N LEU A 747 -33.46 -8.26 -11.03
CA LEU A 747 -33.40 -9.68 -10.71
C LEU A 747 -34.41 -10.52 -11.55
N CYS A 748 -35.54 -9.96 -11.93
CA CYS A 748 -36.54 -10.63 -12.72
C CYS A 748 -36.95 -9.81 -13.95
N SER A 749 -37.37 -10.49 -14.99
CA SER A 749 -37.92 -9.87 -16.20
C SER A 749 -39.20 -9.05 -15.89
N ALA A 750 -39.45 -8.03 -16.71
CA ALA A 750 -40.61 -7.16 -16.54
C ALA A 750 -41.95 -7.95 -16.45
N GLY A 751 -42.67 -7.72 -15.36
CA GLY A 751 -43.93 -8.39 -15.07
C GLY A 751 -43.83 -9.62 -14.18
N GLN A 752 -42.63 -10.07 -13.86
CA GLN A 752 -42.36 -11.10 -12.85
C GLN A 752 -42.01 -10.48 -11.49
N VAL A 753 -42.18 -11.27 -10.44
CA VAL A 753 -41.82 -10.91 -9.06
C VAL A 753 -40.83 -11.91 -8.49
N VAL A 754 -39.91 -11.40 -7.66
CA VAL A 754 -38.96 -12.22 -6.92
C VAL A 754 -39.70 -13.02 -5.87
N SER A 755 -39.42 -14.33 -5.79
CA SER A 755 -39.88 -15.24 -4.76
C SER A 755 -38.70 -15.90 -4.10
N ASP A 756 -38.39 -15.47 -2.89
CA ASP A 756 -37.19 -15.94 -2.16
C ASP A 756 -37.34 -17.39 -1.68
N ILE A 757 -36.29 -18.16 -1.87
CA ILE A 757 -36.08 -19.51 -1.32
C ILE A 757 -35.23 -19.41 -0.05
N PHE A 758 -34.23 -18.54 -0.07
CA PHE A 758 -33.34 -18.25 1.05
C PHE A 758 -32.90 -16.80 0.96
N MET A 759 -32.77 -16.13 2.10
CA MET A 759 -32.29 -14.76 2.19
C MET A 759 -31.45 -14.58 3.45
N GLU A 760 -30.38 -13.83 3.35
CA GLU A 760 -29.49 -13.47 4.46
C GLU A 760 -29.00 -12.04 4.25
N ASP A 761 -29.29 -11.16 5.21
CA ASP A 761 -28.90 -9.76 5.23
C ASP A 761 -27.82 -9.49 6.30
N PHE A 762 -27.30 -10.52 6.93
CA PHE A 762 -26.28 -10.51 7.97
C PHE A 762 -26.52 -9.57 9.17
N GLU A 763 -27.66 -8.89 9.24
CA GLU A 763 -28.01 -7.98 10.35
C GLU A 763 -28.09 -8.68 11.71
N ALA A 764 -28.32 -10.00 11.72
CA ALA A 764 -28.28 -10.85 12.91
C ALA A 764 -26.90 -11.47 13.19
N GLY A 765 -25.88 -11.14 12.40
CA GLY A 765 -24.54 -11.72 12.41
C GLY A 765 -24.46 -13.11 11.81
N LEU A 766 -23.30 -13.76 11.87
CA LEU A 766 -23.00 -15.03 11.19
C LEU A 766 -23.43 -16.30 11.97
N GLY A 767 -24.24 -16.19 13.02
CA GLY A 767 -24.55 -17.31 13.91
C GLY A 767 -25.27 -18.52 13.29
N SER A 768 -25.88 -18.36 12.09
CA SER A 768 -26.50 -19.42 11.32
C SER A 768 -25.55 -20.12 10.35
N TRP A 769 -24.38 -19.56 10.10
CA TRP A 769 -23.36 -20.01 9.15
C TRP A 769 -22.34 -20.90 9.83
N THR A 770 -21.74 -21.82 9.05
CA THR A 770 -20.61 -22.63 9.53
C THR A 770 -19.30 -22.00 9.04
N LEU A 771 -18.46 -21.57 9.99
CA LEU A 771 -17.19 -20.90 9.71
C LEU A 771 -16.06 -21.88 9.88
N THR A 772 -15.09 -21.86 8.97
CA THR A 772 -13.88 -22.67 9.03
C THR A 772 -12.72 -21.94 8.39
N ASN A 773 -11.51 -22.19 8.90
CA ASN A 773 -10.28 -21.63 8.36
C ASN A 773 -9.22 -22.72 8.18
N GLN A 774 -8.23 -22.46 7.34
CA GLN A 774 -7.14 -23.38 7.05
C GLN A 774 -5.90 -22.60 6.62
N GLY A 775 -4.85 -22.65 7.43
CA GLY A 775 -3.54 -22.12 7.07
C GLY A 775 -2.70 -23.10 6.28
N VAL A 776 -1.72 -22.60 5.54
CA VAL A 776 -0.74 -23.39 4.77
C VAL A 776 0.55 -23.55 5.57
N PHE A 777 1.04 -22.47 6.18
CA PHE A 777 2.31 -22.45 6.93
C PHE A 777 2.10 -22.17 8.42
N SER A 778 3.17 -22.25 9.18
CA SER A 778 3.13 -22.04 10.65
C SER A 778 2.90 -20.59 11.07
N GLY A 779 3.07 -19.63 10.15
CA GLY A 779 2.76 -18.21 10.36
C GLY A 779 1.26 -17.91 10.39
N TRP A 780 0.42 -18.80 9.84
CA TRP A 780 -1.02 -18.62 9.84
C TRP A 780 -1.58 -18.37 11.24
N GLN A 781 -2.28 -17.24 11.37
CA GLN A 781 -3.04 -16.93 12.58
C GLN A 781 -4.52 -17.28 12.32
N PRO A 782 -5.07 -18.32 13.01
CA PRO A 782 -6.45 -18.72 12.77
C PRO A 782 -7.44 -17.58 12.98
N HIS A 783 -8.18 -17.27 11.94
CA HIS A 783 -9.29 -16.32 11.93
C HIS A 783 -10.38 -16.87 11.02
N ASP A 784 -11.60 -16.34 11.17
CA ASP A 784 -12.77 -16.76 10.40
C ASP A 784 -13.42 -15.50 9.78
N TRP A 785 -14.39 -15.71 8.92
CA TRP A 785 -15.31 -14.66 8.53
C TRP A 785 -15.97 -14.03 9.76
N GLU A 786 -16.13 -12.72 9.77
CA GLU A 786 -16.74 -11.99 10.86
C GLU A 786 -17.90 -11.11 10.38
N ALA A 787 -18.79 -10.72 11.30
CA ALA A 787 -19.85 -9.75 11.00
C ALA A 787 -19.31 -8.35 11.28
N ASP A 788 -19.24 -7.52 10.25
CA ASP A 788 -18.73 -6.15 10.36
C ASP A 788 -19.88 -5.15 10.14
N ASN A 789 -19.93 -4.14 11.00
CA ASN A 789 -20.88 -3.01 10.93
C ASN A 789 -20.24 -1.70 10.46
N THR A 790 -18.97 -1.75 10.03
CA THR A 790 -18.20 -0.63 9.49
C THR A 790 -17.95 -0.80 7.99
N LEU A 791 -19.01 -1.08 7.24
CA LEU A 791 -18.92 -1.43 5.84
C LEU A 791 -18.27 -0.31 5.00
N PRO A 792 -17.36 -0.64 4.06
CA PRO A 792 -16.70 0.35 3.22
C PRO A 792 -17.67 1.10 2.31
N GLY A 793 -17.23 2.24 1.77
CA GLY A 793 -18.04 3.09 0.88
C GLY A 793 -19.26 3.72 1.54
N GLY A 794 -19.37 3.70 2.88
CA GLY A 794 -20.47 4.29 3.64
C GLY A 794 -21.77 3.48 3.54
N ARG A 795 -21.72 2.19 3.16
CA ARG A 795 -22.87 1.27 3.22
C ARG A 795 -23.30 1.11 4.68
N ALA A 796 -24.61 1.24 4.93
CA ALA A 796 -25.17 1.03 6.27
C ALA A 796 -25.55 -0.43 6.48
N GLY A 797 -25.54 -0.90 7.73
CA GLY A 797 -25.91 -2.26 8.08
C GLY A 797 -24.73 -3.09 8.58
N VAL A 798 -24.91 -4.40 8.56
CA VAL A 798 -23.90 -5.41 8.91
C VAL A 798 -23.70 -6.34 7.73
N GLY A 799 -22.46 -6.61 7.34
CA GLY A 799 -22.11 -7.58 6.29
C GLY A 799 -21.19 -8.66 6.80
N ALA A 800 -21.01 -9.71 6.03
CA ALA A 800 -19.98 -10.73 6.28
C ALA A 800 -18.65 -10.24 5.72
N PHE A 801 -17.58 -10.23 6.53
CA PHE A 801 -16.25 -9.78 6.16
C PHE A 801 -15.23 -10.91 6.26
N GLY A 802 -14.49 -11.13 5.18
CA GLY A 802 -13.32 -12.00 5.10
C GLY A 802 -12.08 -11.15 4.88
N VAL A 803 -11.23 -11.05 5.92
CA VAL A 803 -10.05 -10.16 5.93
C VAL A 803 -8.96 -10.64 4.98
N ASP A 804 -8.27 -9.69 4.35
CA ASP A 804 -7.02 -9.85 3.60
C ASP A 804 -5.88 -9.30 4.46
N PRO A 805 -5.04 -10.16 5.10
CA PRO A 805 -4.08 -9.68 6.08
C PRO A 805 -3.00 -8.79 5.46
N LEU A 806 -2.87 -7.55 5.95
CA LEU A 806 -1.87 -6.56 5.50
C LEU A 806 -0.42 -6.95 5.81
N GLY A 807 -0.21 -7.80 6.80
CA GLY A 807 1.12 -8.17 7.29
C GLY A 807 1.39 -9.65 7.10
N GLY A 808 2.65 -9.98 6.90
CA GLY A 808 3.13 -11.32 6.66
C GLY A 808 4.34 -11.29 5.74
N ASN A 809 4.95 -12.45 5.49
CA ASN A 809 5.98 -12.57 4.47
C ASN A 809 5.69 -13.76 3.55
N CYS A 810 6.14 -13.67 2.31
CA CYS A 810 5.93 -14.69 1.28
C CYS A 810 7.07 -15.72 1.21
N ASP A 811 7.72 -16.06 2.34
CA ASP A 811 8.90 -16.92 2.38
C ASP A 811 8.60 -18.41 2.57
N GLY A 812 7.32 -18.79 2.73
CA GLY A 812 6.92 -20.16 3.05
C GLY A 812 7.31 -20.62 4.46
N GLY A 813 7.68 -19.69 5.34
CA GLY A 813 8.20 -19.92 6.69
C GLY A 813 7.23 -19.60 7.83
N SER A 814 7.80 -19.17 8.95
CA SER A 814 7.03 -18.87 10.17
C SER A 814 6.34 -17.49 10.14
N GLY A 815 6.68 -16.63 9.19
CA GLY A 815 6.02 -15.35 8.95
C GLY A 815 4.97 -15.38 7.85
N ASP A 816 4.90 -16.46 7.08
CA ASP A 816 3.96 -16.62 5.97
C ASP A 816 2.53 -16.91 6.48
N VAL A 817 1.61 -16.01 6.17
CA VAL A 817 0.22 -16.05 6.63
C VAL A 817 -0.75 -16.64 5.59
N SER A 818 -0.24 -17.35 4.58
CA SER A 818 -1.08 -18.01 3.56
C SER A 818 -2.16 -18.89 4.14
N GLY A 819 -3.38 -18.73 3.63
CA GLY A 819 -4.49 -19.54 4.10
C GLY A 819 -5.80 -19.26 3.37
N VAL A 820 -6.87 -19.87 3.87
CA VAL A 820 -8.22 -19.67 3.35
C VAL A 820 -9.23 -19.73 4.49
N ILE A 821 -10.15 -18.77 4.47
CA ILE A 821 -11.31 -18.73 5.36
C ILE A 821 -12.57 -19.01 4.56
N ARG A 822 -13.52 -19.71 5.18
CA ARG A 822 -14.75 -20.19 4.52
C ARG A 822 -15.96 -19.93 5.37
N MET A 823 -17.05 -19.47 4.76
CA MET A 823 -18.37 -19.42 5.38
C MET A 823 -19.37 -20.25 4.56
N GLU A 824 -20.06 -21.20 5.24
CA GLU A 824 -21.03 -22.10 4.62
C GLU A 824 -22.43 -21.77 5.08
N SER A 825 -23.37 -21.61 4.12
CA SER A 825 -24.75 -21.27 4.42
C SER A 825 -25.50 -22.38 5.13
N PRO A 826 -26.59 -22.09 5.85
CA PRO A 826 -27.63 -23.08 6.12
C PRO A 826 -28.10 -23.73 4.81
N ALA A 827 -28.57 -24.99 4.93
CA ALA A 827 -29.16 -25.68 3.77
C ALA A 827 -30.53 -25.10 3.42
N PHE A 828 -30.74 -24.84 2.15
CA PHE A 828 -32.08 -24.49 1.61
C PHE A 828 -32.58 -25.55 0.64
N ILE A 829 -33.89 -25.68 0.53
CA ILE A 829 -34.54 -26.74 -0.26
C ILE A 829 -35.14 -26.15 -1.53
N ILE A 830 -34.89 -26.77 -2.67
CA ILE A 830 -35.39 -26.33 -3.97
C ILE A 830 -36.87 -26.65 -4.10
N PRO A 831 -37.74 -25.65 -4.28
CA PRO A 831 -39.18 -25.89 -4.45
C PRO A 831 -39.54 -26.46 -5.83
N PRO A 832 -40.70 -27.08 -5.97
CA PRO A 832 -41.19 -27.61 -7.26
C PRO A 832 -41.30 -26.52 -8.33
N GLY A 833 -40.76 -26.79 -9.52
CA GLY A 833 -40.85 -25.91 -10.67
C GLY A 833 -39.91 -24.66 -10.62
N ALA A 834 -39.02 -24.64 -9.63
CA ALA A 834 -38.06 -23.53 -9.49
C ALA A 834 -36.91 -23.65 -10.51
N LEU A 835 -36.53 -22.52 -11.06
CA LEU A 835 -35.24 -22.27 -11.69
C LEU A 835 -34.56 -21.24 -10.79
N PRO A 836 -33.74 -21.71 -9.81
CA PRO A 836 -33.23 -20.80 -8.80
C PRO A 836 -32.05 -19.98 -9.34
N GLU A 837 -32.05 -18.72 -8.94
CA GLU A 837 -30.97 -17.76 -9.17
C GLU A 837 -30.44 -17.29 -7.83
N ILE A 838 -29.19 -16.78 -7.83
CA ILE A 838 -28.59 -16.13 -6.69
C ILE A 838 -28.30 -14.68 -7.04
N ALA A 839 -28.49 -13.79 -6.08
CA ALA A 839 -27.92 -12.46 -6.10
C ALA A 839 -27.29 -12.18 -4.73
N PHE A 840 -26.14 -11.51 -4.71
CA PHE A 840 -25.52 -11.00 -3.50
C PHE A 840 -24.76 -9.71 -3.80
N ASP A 841 -24.84 -8.77 -2.88
CA ASP A 841 -24.04 -7.58 -2.92
C ASP A 841 -22.67 -7.86 -2.32
N HIS A 842 -21.62 -7.34 -2.92
CA HIS A 842 -20.28 -7.52 -2.38
C HIS A 842 -19.35 -6.36 -2.74
N TYR A 843 -18.29 -6.26 -1.95
CA TYR A 843 -17.17 -5.33 -2.14
C TYR A 843 -15.90 -6.13 -1.96
N ILE A 844 -14.92 -5.95 -2.80
CA ILE A 844 -13.61 -6.60 -2.66
C ILE A 844 -12.47 -5.63 -2.90
N ALA A 845 -11.45 -5.75 -2.06
CA ALA A 845 -10.15 -5.11 -2.22
C ALA A 845 -9.08 -6.07 -1.71
N SER A 846 -8.33 -6.68 -2.63
CA SER A 846 -7.31 -7.71 -2.34
C SER A 846 -6.10 -7.55 -3.25
N GLU A 847 -5.01 -8.24 -2.96
CA GLU A 847 -3.86 -8.27 -3.85
C GLU A 847 -4.22 -8.91 -5.19
N LEU A 848 -3.99 -8.15 -6.28
CA LEU A 848 -4.39 -8.55 -7.62
C LEU A 848 -3.70 -9.84 -8.08
N SER A 849 -4.48 -10.82 -8.45
CA SER A 849 -4.06 -12.14 -8.95
C SER A 849 -3.44 -13.10 -7.93
N TRP A 850 -3.15 -12.66 -6.71
CA TRP A 850 -2.60 -13.49 -5.65
C TRP A 850 -3.68 -13.88 -4.65
N ASP A 851 -4.47 -12.90 -4.19
CA ASP A 851 -5.52 -13.07 -3.21
C ASP A 851 -6.91 -12.89 -3.82
N GLY A 852 -7.92 -13.48 -3.19
CA GLY A 852 -9.26 -13.29 -3.69
C GLY A 852 -10.31 -14.25 -3.17
N GLY A 853 -11.55 -13.97 -3.56
CA GLY A 853 -12.73 -14.70 -3.12
C GLY A 853 -13.47 -15.42 -4.23
N ASN A 854 -14.03 -16.58 -3.91
CA ASN A 854 -14.92 -17.30 -4.81
C ASN A 854 -16.09 -17.98 -4.08
N ALA A 855 -17.10 -18.41 -4.85
CA ALA A 855 -18.25 -19.07 -4.33
C ALA A 855 -18.34 -20.52 -4.83
N GLU A 856 -18.78 -21.43 -3.97
CA GLU A 856 -18.99 -22.84 -4.26
C GLU A 856 -20.40 -23.29 -3.87
N ALA A 857 -20.86 -24.36 -4.47
CA ALA A 857 -22.15 -24.97 -4.14
C ALA A 857 -22.00 -26.47 -3.84
N SER A 858 -22.80 -26.98 -2.88
CA SER A 858 -22.92 -28.39 -2.56
C SER A 858 -24.39 -28.79 -2.68
N VAL A 859 -24.67 -29.89 -3.38
CA VAL A 859 -26.02 -30.45 -3.55
C VAL A 859 -26.13 -31.75 -2.78
N ASN A 860 -27.16 -31.89 -1.96
CA ASN A 860 -27.52 -33.10 -1.17
C ASN A 860 -26.36 -33.58 -0.26
N GLY A 861 -25.56 -32.66 0.25
CA GLY A 861 -24.39 -32.98 1.08
C GLY A 861 -23.21 -33.58 0.32
N GLY A 862 -23.18 -33.43 -1.00
CA GLY A 862 -22.02 -33.75 -1.85
C GLY A 862 -20.83 -32.82 -1.62
N ALA A 863 -19.72 -33.08 -2.29
CA ALA A 863 -18.56 -32.19 -2.26
C ALA A 863 -18.95 -30.79 -2.78
N TYR A 864 -18.33 -29.76 -2.20
CA TYR A 864 -18.41 -28.41 -2.73
C TYR A 864 -17.69 -28.35 -4.07
N ALA A 865 -18.29 -27.65 -5.02
CA ALA A 865 -17.72 -27.38 -6.33
C ALA A 865 -17.80 -25.88 -6.64
N LEU A 866 -16.72 -25.37 -7.22
CA LEU A 866 -16.64 -23.96 -7.64
C LEU A 866 -17.80 -23.65 -8.59
N ILE A 867 -18.54 -22.58 -8.32
CA ILE A 867 -19.53 -22.01 -9.25
C ILE A 867 -18.74 -21.48 -10.47
N PRO A 868 -18.96 -22.02 -11.67
CA PRO A 868 -18.15 -21.59 -12.81
C PRO A 868 -18.50 -20.16 -13.24
N ALA A 869 -17.52 -19.41 -13.73
CA ALA A 869 -17.75 -18.05 -14.25
C ALA A 869 -18.87 -17.97 -15.28
N SER A 870 -19.11 -19.04 -16.06
CA SER A 870 -20.19 -19.13 -17.04
C SER A 870 -21.60 -19.21 -16.43
N ALA A 871 -21.74 -19.46 -15.13
CA ALA A 871 -23.02 -19.43 -14.43
C ALA A 871 -23.41 -18.02 -13.98
N TYR A 872 -22.46 -17.10 -13.94
CA TYR A 872 -22.74 -15.71 -13.61
C TYR A 872 -23.41 -15.01 -14.78
N THR A 873 -24.52 -14.36 -14.51
CA THR A 873 -25.26 -13.54 -15.46
C THR A 873 -24.89 -12.07 -15.36
N PHE A 874 -24.29 -11.67 -14.23
CA PHE A 874 -23.78 -10.34 -13.97
C PHE A 874 -22.64 -10.38 -12.94
N ASN A 875 -21.60 -9.52 -13.10
CA ASN A 875 -20.39 -9.48 -12.29
C ASN A 875 -19.81 -10.88 -12.00
N ALA A 876 -19.31 -11.54 -13.01
CA ALA A 876 -18.57 -12.80 -12.86
C ALA A 876 -17.16 -12.54 -12.29
N TYR A 877 -16.48 -13.61 -11.87
CA TYR A 877 -15.07 -13.54 -11.53
C TYR A 877 -14.30 -12.76 -12.59
N ASN A 878 -13.50 -11.80 -12.13
CA ASN A 878 -12.73 -10.94 -13.02
C ASN A 878 -11.42 -11.61 -13.50
N MET A 879 -10.94 -12.64 -12.79
CA MET A 879 -9.70 -13.32 -13.18
C MET A 879 -9.59 -14.76 -12.65
N THR A 880 -8.49 -15.41 -13.02
CA THR A 880 -7.99 -16.65 -12.41
C THR A 880 -6.76 -16.31 -11.60
N LEU A 881 -6.71 -16.71 -10.33
CA LEU A 881 -5.56 -16.47 -9.47
C LEU A 881 -4.31 -17.16 -10.05
N THR A 882 -3.16 -16.56 -9.82
CA THR A 882 -1.86 -17.12 -10.20
C THR A 882 -1.76 -18.54 -9.70
N ALA A 883 -1.32 -19.46 -10.55
CA ALA A 883 -1.23 -20.86 -10.17
C ALA A 883 -0.10 -21.11 -9.16
N ALA A 884 -0.20 -22.15 -8.35
CA ALA A 884 0.86 -22.54 -7.42
C ALA A 884 2.22 -22.79 -8.11
N SER A 885 2.23 -23.18 -9.37
CA SER A 885 3.46 -23.28 -10.17
C SER A 885 4.10 -21.92 -10.50
N GLY A 886 3.36 -20.83 -10.31
CA GLY A 886 3.83 -19.45 -10.43
C GLY A 886 4.24 -18.83 -9.10
N GLY A 887 4.30 -19.64 -8.02
CA GLY A 887 4.72 -19.17 -6.70
C GLY A 887 3.58 -18.83 -5.74
N ASN A 888 2.32 -18.77 -6.19
CA ASN A 888 1.19 -18.44 -5.33
C ASN A 888 0.92 -19.56 -4.31
N THR A 889 1.02 -19.23 -3.03
CA THR A 889 0.78 -20.14 -1.88
C THR A 889 -0.66 -20.14 -1.39
N ASN A 890 -1.51 -19.28 -1.94
CA ASN A 890 -2.94 -19.21 -1.68
C ASN A 890 -3.61 -20.57 -1.97
N PRO A 891 -4.41 -21.15 -1.04
CA PRO A 891 -5.14 -22.41 -1.29
C PRO A 891 -6.11 -22.37 -2.48
N LEU A 892 -6.51 -21.19 -2.94
CA LEU A 892 -7.35 -21.00 -4.12
C LEU A 892 -6.56 -20.79 -5.42
N ALA A 893 -5.21 -20.90 -5.38
CA ALA A 893 -4.34 -20.70 -6.54
C ALA A 893 -4.80 -21.47 -7.79
N GLY A 894 -4.87 -20.79 -8.93
CA GLY A 894 -5.33 -21.35 -10.20
C GLY A 894 -6.84 -21.44 -10.36
N GLN A 895 -7.64 -20.96 -9.41
CA GLN A 895 -9.11 -20.92 -9.49
C GLN A 895 -9.61 -19.56 -9.99
N GLY A 896 -10.81 -19.53 -10.55
CA GLY A 896 -11.54 -18.29 -10.83
C GLY A 896 -11.94 -17.60 -9.53
N ALA A 897 -11.69 -16.31 -9.42
CA ALA A 897 -11.98 -15.52 -8.23
C ALA A 897 -12.28 -14.05 -8.56
N PHE A 898 -12.89 -13.36 -7.61
CA PHE A 898 -12.85 -11.92 -7.51
C PHE A 898 -11.53 -11.56 -6.84
N SER A 899 -10.72 -10.69 -7.44
CA SER A 899 -9.37 -10.35 -6.98
C SER A 899 -8.97 -8.97 -7.45
N GLY A 900 -8.21 -8.24 -6.64
CA GLY A 900 -7.76 -6.90 -6.92
C GLY A 900 -8.67 -5.82 -6.33
N THR A 901 -8.49 -4.60 -6.81
CA THR A 901 -9.14 -3.38 -6.35
C THR A 901 -9.77 -2.64 -7.54
N ASP A 902 -10.48 -1.56 -7.29
CA ASP A 902 -10.88 -0.65 -8.36
C ASP A 902 -9.63 -0.07 -9.05
N GLY A 903 -9.73 0.19 -10.34
CA GLY A 903 -8.59 0.73 -11.09
C GLY A 903 -8.06 2.01 -10.45
N GLY A 904 -6.76 2.05 -10.18
CA GLY A 904 -6.05 3.23 -9.67
C GLY A 904 -6.19 3.50 -8.18
N THR A 905 -6.77 2.60 -7.40
CA THR A 905 -6.92 2.76 -5.94
C THR A 905 -6.70 1.42 -5.23
N VAL A 906 -6.42 1.46 -3.95
CA VAL A 906 -6.33 0.29 -3.06
C VAL A 906 -7.68 -0.06 -2.41
N SER A 907 -8.78 0.52 -2.86
CA SER A 907 -10.13 0.24 -2.39
C SER A 907 -10.98 -0.39 -3.50
N GLY A 908 -12.11 -0.96 -3.14
CA GLY A 908 -13.10 -1.49 -4.07
C GLY A 908 -14.36 -0.62 -4.12
N SER A 909 -15.33 -1.08 -4.86
CA SER A 909 -16.70 -0.55 -4.90
C SER A 909 -17.73 -1.65 -4.70
N TRP A 910 -18.87 -1.31 -4.08
CA TRP A 910 -19.98 -2.22 -3.97
C TRP A 910 -20.60 -2.51 -5.33
N GLY A 911 -20.81 -3.78 -5.63
CA GLY A 911 -21.56 -4.26 -6.78
C GLY A 911 -22.35 -5.51 -6.44
N GLN A 912 -23.27 -5.90 -7.30
CA GLN A 912 -24.07 -7.11 -7.12
C GLN A 912 -23.60 -8.17 -8.13
N SER A 913 -23.37 -9.40 -7.66
CA SER A 913 -23.25 -10.57 -8.54
C SER A 913 -24.57 -11.29 -8.68
N GLN A 914 -24.88 -11.75 -9.90
CA GLN A 914 -26.06 -12.56 -10.19
C GLN A 914 -25.66 -13.87 -10.87
N ILE A 915 -26.25 -15.00 -10.45
CA ILE A 915 -25.84 -16.35 -10.84
C ILE A 915 -27.09 -17.16 -11.19
N ASP A 916 -27.06 -17.86 -12.33
CA ASP A 916 -28.04 -18.86 -12.71
C ASP A 916 -27.62 -20.25 -12.20
N LEU A 917 -28.35 -20.83 -11.26
CA LEU A 917 -28.11 -22.18 -10.73
C LEU A 917 -28.57 -23.32 -11.67
N GLY A 918 -29.08 -23.00 -12.85
CA GLY A 918 -29.52 -24.01 -13.84
C GLY A 918 -28.42 -25.01 -14.23
N TYR A 919 -27.17 -24.64 -14.14
CA TYR A 919 -26.02 -25.53 -14.41
C TYR A 919 -25.94 -26.72 -13.46
N LEU A 920 -26.51 -26.62 -12.25
CA LEU A 920 -26.51 -27.71 -11.26
C LEU A 920 -27.56 -28.82 -11.58
N ASN A 921 -28.47 -28.60 -12.52
CA ASN A 921 -29.58 -29.50 -12.88
C ASN A 921 -30.39 -29.96 -11.65
N LEU A 922 -30.75 -29.02 -10.79
CA LEU A 922 -31.43 -29.24 -9.51
C LEU A 922 -32.84 -29.83 -9.72
N ALA A 923 -33.15 -30.80 -8.86
CA ALA A 923 -34.52 -31.39 -8.78
C ALA A 923 -35.30 -30.81 -7.59
N PRO A 924 -36.65 -30.78 -7.66
CA PRO A 924 -37.47 -30.43 -6.52
C PRO A 924 -37.15 -31.28 -5.29
N GLY A 925 -36.90 -30.67 -4.15
CA GLY A 925 -36.52 -31.33 -2.91
C GLY A 925 -35.01 -31.47 -2.71
N ASP A 926 -34.19 -31.12 -3.67
CA ASP A 926 -32.71 -31.07 -3.47
C ASP A 926 -32.36 -30.05 -2.40
N SER A 927 -31.40 -30.42 -1.55
CA SER A 927 -30.85 -29.57 -0.50
C SER A 927 -29.55 -28.94 -1.03
N VAL A 928 -29.49 -27.63 -1.05
CA VAL A 928 -28.28 -26.87 -1.52
C VAL A 928 -27.69 -26.08 -0.39
N ARG A 929 -26.37 -26.00 -0.37
CA ARG A 929 -25.57 -25.09 0.47
C ARG A 929 -24.64 -24.29 -0.41
N LEU A 930 -24.43 -23.05 -0.06
CA LEU A 930 -23.42 -22.18 -0.64
C LEU A 930 -22.22 -22.08 0.30
N ARG A 931 -21.04 -21.88 -0.26
CA ARG A 931 -19.82 -21.60 0.50
C ARG A 931 -19.07 -20.46 -0.16
N PHE A 932 -18.75 -19.44 0.61
CA PHE A 932 -17.89 -18.35 0.20
C PHE A 932 -16.51 -18.62 0.77
N ASN A 933 -15.49 -18.62 -0.09
CA ASN A 933 -14.08 -18.79 0.27
C ASN A 933 -13.37 -17.50 0.02
N PHE A 934 -12.57 -17.01 0.98
CA PHE A 934 -11.58 -16.00 0.74
C PHE A 934 -10.21 -16.58 1.07
N GLY A 935 -9.29 -16.53 0.13
CA GLY A 935 -7.93 -17.05 0.27
C GLY A 935 -6.92 -15.96 0.04
N ASN A 936 -5.85 -16.01 0.83
CA ASN A 936 -4.71 -15.12 0.71
C ASN A 936 -3.41 -15.93 0.60
N ASP A 937 -2.41 -15.34 -0.06
CA ASP A 937 -1.03 -15.80 0.01
C ASP A 937 -0.34 -15.22 1.25
N GLY A 938 0.99 -15.23 1.33
CA GLY A 938 1.71 -14.97 2.58
C GLY A 938 1.94 -13.51 2.94
N CYS A 939 1.70 -12.56 2.03
CA CYS A 939 2.07 -11.15 2.19
C CYS A 939 1.20 -10.22 1.34
N ALA A 940 1.41 -8.91 1.47
CA ALA A 940 0.87 -7.86 0.61
C ALA A 940 -0.67 -7.76 0.53
N GLY A 941 -1.41 -8.19 1.55
CA GLY A 941 -2.86 -8.03 1.62
C GLY A 941 -3.31 -6.56 1.55
N VAL A 942 -4.60 -6.35 1.27
CA VAL A 942 -5.16 -5.00 1.11
C VAL A 942 -6.22 -4.70 2.16
N ASP A 943 -7.43 -5.26 2.02
CA ASP A 943 -8.58 -5.06 2.94
C ASP A 943 -9.31 -6.37 3.14
N GLY A 944 -9.95 -6.87 2.09
CA GLY A 944 -10.64 -8.14 2.09
C GLY A 944 -11.91 -8.17 1.23
N TRP A 945 -12.77 -9.14 1.53
CA TRP A 945 -14.02 -9.36 0.82
C TRP A 945 -15.22 -9.20 1.75
N TYR A 946 -16.11 -8.28 1.44
CA TYR A 946 -17.40 -8.09 2.10
C TYR A 946 -18.52 -8.69 1.27
N VAL A 947 -19.43 -9.42 1.89
CA VAL A 947 -20.64 -10.01 1.27
C VAL A 947 -21.86 -9.61 2.07
N ASP A 948 -22.92 -9.18 1.35
CA ASP A 948 -24.14 -8.70 1.98
C ASP A 948 -25.38 -9.01 1.10
N ASP A 949 -26.57 -8.88 1.64
CA ASP A 949 -27.86 -9.01 0.94
C ASP A 949 -27.95 -10.25 0.03
N LEU A 950 -27.44 -11.40 0.52
CA LEU A 950 -27.51 -12.67 -0.22
C LEU A 950 -28.94 -13.15 -0.36
N ARG A 951 -29.31 -13.48 -1.58
CA ARG A 951 -30.63 -13.95 -1.91
C ARG A 951 -30.56 -15.11 -2.88
N VAL A 952 -31.28 -16.21 -2.56
CA VAL A 952 -31.56 -17.30 -3.50
C VAL A 952 -33.06 -17.21 -3.82
N PHE A 953 -33.40 -17.07 -5.06
CA PHE A 953 -34.78 -16.75 -5.47
C PHE A 953 -35.17 -17.39 -6.77
N THR A 954 -36.45 -17.25 -7.11
CA THR A 954 -37.05 -17.58 -8.43
C THR A 954 -37.86 -16.42 -8.92
N CYS A 955 -37.98 -16.29 -10.25
CA CYS A 955 -38.85 -15.31 -10.89
C CYS A 955 -40.21 -15.94 -11.21
N THR A 956 -41.26 -15.45 -10.56
CA THR A 956 -42.63 -15.99 -10.73
C THR A 956 -43.53 -14.94 -11.33
N ASN A 957 -44.45 -15.38 -12.19
CA ASN A 957 -45.52 -14.51 -12.64
C ASN A 957 -46.50 -14.25 -11.46
N PRO A 958 -46.86 -12.99 -11.20
CA PRO A 958 -47.84 -12.72 -10.14
C PRO A 958 -49.12 -13.48 -10.46
N THR A 959 -49.55 -14.37 -9.55
CA THR A 959 -50.83 -15.05 -9.65
C THR A 959 -51.93 -13.99 -9.67
N ALA A 960 -52.66 -13.91 -10.74
CA ALA A 960 -53.85 -13.05 -10.81
C ALA A 960 -54.80 -13.50 -9.69
N VAL A 961 -54.90 -12.72 -8.61
CA VAL A 961 -55.96 -12.90 -7.63
C VAL A 961 -57.28 -12.69 -8.36
N SER A 962 -57.97 -13.77 -8.68
CA SER A 962 -59.30 -13.68 -9.27
C SER A 962 -60.21 -13.04 -8.23
N LEU A 963 -60.75 -11.87 -8.54
CA LEU A 963 -61.68 -11.13 -7.72
C LEU A 963 -63.03 -11.86 -7.58
N SER A 964 -63.09 -13.19 -7.85
CA SER A 964 -64.34 -13.98 -7.80
C SER A 964 -64.75 -14.43 -6.38
N GLU A 965 -63.93 -14.18 -5.34
CA GLU A 965 -64.35 -14.53 -3.97
C GLU A 965 -64.70 -13.34 -3.06
N LEU A 966 -64.88 -12.13 -3.60
CA LEU A 966 -65.38 -10.99 -2.83
C LEU A 966 -66.91 -10.82 -3.05
N ASN A 967 -67.68 -11.90 -2.94
CA ASN A 967 -69.12 -11.80 -2.73
C ASN A 967 -69.42 -11.84 -1.22
N ALA A 968 -69.11 -10.79 -0.49
CA ALA A 968 -69.67 -10.51 0.80
C ALA A 968 -70.83 -9.53 0.66
N PRO A 969 -72.00 -9.76 1.31
CA PRO A 969 -73.20 -8.93 1.12
C PRO A 969 -72.95 -7.52 1.64
N THR A 970 -73.28 -6.57 0.75
CA THR A 970 -73.18 -5.14 1.05
C THR A 970 -74.12 -4.74 2.19
N ARG A 971 -73.61 -4.32 3.31
CA ARG A 971 -74.31 -3.39 4.20
C ARG A 971 -73.80 -1.97 3.88
N PRO A 972 -74.65 -0.97 3.77
CA PRO A 972 -74.20 0.39 3.47
C PRO A 972 -73.57 0.99 4.72
N ALA A 973 -72.28 1.16 4.71
CA ALA A 973 -71.60 1.98 5.67
C ALA A 973 -71.37 3.41 5.11
N ALA A 974 -72.17 4.33 5.65
CA ALA A 974 -71.96 5.74 5.47
C ALA A 974 -70.62 6.20 6.08
N TRP A 975 -69.57 6.25 5.24
CA TRP A 975 -68.41 7.02 5.61
C TRP A 975 -67.31 7.10 4.49
N PRO A 976 -67.50 8.07 3.58
CA PRO A 976 -66.33 8.54 2.87
C PRO A 976 -66.10 10.08 2.96
N TRP A 977 -66.94 10.86 3.62
CA TRP A 977 -66.83 12.32 3.56
C TRP A 977 -65.93 12.95 4.66
N VAL A 978 -65.66 12.24 5.75
CA VAL A 978 -64.82 12.76 6.88
C VAL A 978 -63.33 12.76 6.53
N LEU A 979 -62.83 11.82 5.72
CA LEU A 979 -61.44 11.75 5.30
C LEU A 979 -61.09 12.81 4.25
N VAL A 980 -61.99 13.16 3.34
CA VAL A 980 -61.76 14.16 2.29
C VAL A 980 -61.74 15.57 2.88
N VAL A 981 -62.58 15.86 3.88
CA VAL A 981 -62.58 17.15 4.59
C VAL A 981 -61.36 17.30 5.50
N GLY A 982 -60.88 16.24 6.09
CA GLY A 982 -59.65 16.24 6.90
C GLY A 982 -58.37 16.53 6.07
N VAL A 983 -58.26 15.94 4.89
CA VAL A 983 -57.10 16.16 4.00
C VAL A 983 -57.14 17.56 3.40
N MET A 984 -58.31 18.09 3.05
CA MET A 984 -58.43 19.48 2.53
C MET A 984 -58.16 20.51 3.63
N ALA A 985 -58.52 20.28 4.89
CA ALA A 985 -58.21 21.17 5.98
C ALA A 985 -56.70 21.17 6.33
N ALA A 986 -56.01 20.04 6.23
CA ALA A 986 -54.58 19.92 6.42
C ALA A 986 -53.79 20.64 5.29
N ALA A 987 -54.25 20.55 4.04
CA ALA A 987 -53.65 21.23 2.92
C ALA A 987 -53.82 22.75 2.98
N ALA A 988 -54.99 23.25 3.44
CA ALA A 988 -55.24 24.68 3.66
C ALA A 988 -54.37 25.23 4.83
N GLY A 989 -54.19 24.47 5.90
CA GLY A 989 -53.32 24.84 7.04
C GLY A 989 -51.85 24.96 6.65
N ALA A 990 -51.34 24.02 5.84
CA ALA A 990 -49.97 24.04 5.32
C ALA A 990 -49.74 25.23 4.37
N PHE A 991 -50.74 25.62 3.56
CA PHE A 991 -50.60 26.77 2.66
C PHE A 991 -50.64 28.13 3.41
N ALA A 992 -51.38 28.22 4.52
CA ALA A 992 -51.43 29.41 5.38
C ALA A 992 -50.13 29.60 6.19
N LEU A 993 -49.51 28.50 6.63
CA LEU A 993 -48.19 28.55 7.34
C LEU A 993 -47.04 28.92 6.39
N ARG A 994 -47.09 28.51 5.14
CA ARG A 994 -46.09 28.88 4.12
C ARG A 994 -46.15 30.34 3.71
N ARG A 995 -47.37 30.97 3.75
CA ARG A 995 -47.53 32.40 3.47
C ARG A 995 -47.04 33.32 4.63
N ARG A 996 -47.04 32.83 5.88
CA ARG A 996 -46.54 33.60 7.02
C ARG A 996 -44.99 33.59 7.11
N ALA A 997 -44.33 32.58 6.56
CA ALA A 997 -42.86 32.54 6.52
C ALA A 997 -42.25 33.45 5.43
N TRP A 998 -43.02 33.94 4.45
CA TRP A 998 -42.51 34.81 3.39
C TRP A 998 -42.63 36.32 3.71
N HIS A 999 -43.35 36.70 4.79
CA HIS A 999 -43.48 38.11 5.22
C HIS A 999 -42.53 38.49 6.40
N SER A 1000 -41.65 37.60 6.84
CA SER A 1000 -40.63 37.94 7.87
C SER A 1000 -39.20 37.96 7.32
N LEU A 1001 -39.01 37.97 5.99
CA LEU A 1001 -37.72 38.08 5.30
C LEU A 1001 -37.74 39.10 4.20
N MET A 1002 -38.38 40.31 4.46
CA MET A 1002 -38.09 41.57 3.81
C MET A 1002 -37.86 42.61 4.89
#